data_97cfa0066309a59454dff993aaa349a9
#
_entry.id   97cfa0066309a59454dff993aaa349a9
#
_cell.length_a   1.000
_cell.length_b   1.000
_cell.length_c   1.000
_cell.angle_alpha   90.00
_cell.angle_beta   90.00
_cell.angle_gamma   90.00
#
_symmetry.space_group_name_H-M   'P 1'
#
loop_
_entity.id
_entity.type
_entity.pdbx_description
1 polymer ?
#
loop_
_entity_poly.entity_id
_entity_poly.type
_entity_poly.pdbx_seq_one_letter_code
_entity_poly.pdbx_strand_id
1 'polypeptide(L)'
;ISFCHFLRFILYSKTMKKRDKFYITILLLLPILFVLCVSTYSMYGSKLDWLSQHVSLADYFRQTKQLLPDSFENLQGQTNAFSFSYYGLLRPDVLISCLFPNVPTSFFIISYATLLWSSTGGLCYYWLRNKGYKDTICFFSSICCICANCFFQSHQQIMFVEILPFLFLSFILIDKNKRQWISLCVVMALFHNYFYTPGMILVLLLYDYDQNHKIKDILIPILIGIGMATILWLPTGYLILNNHKSVVQTNLFNLLLPNLTLKGLVYDSYGCGLTVISWIALFQGIQFEKTRKLSILLIFMFIFPIFSYILNGTLYARTKILVLCLPLVLMILSYWLQERKLNKGLLVLASLFLCTKTTLLGLLISLVFIGYYFMDKKECLMTYALVPMIVFTGFNYNQCLDLKLYNSMYSKDKQKLIQRNDLKQRTADLDQVGYSVNHIYDLKEVKASSYTSTSNSLYNTFVYDIIKSPIPQSNRTIITDSENYLYLSMMSIQNVLSKDSNLYGYKEVDIKGKYKLLKNKNVFPMVYVTSDTLSESKFDKLFYPYNLDTVYNRTIVNGETSNDYASKMKLVKNLDQSIVIHNKKKTKKTIPIDFDATQKMVCIDFDVKNYTNKKVSISINGMKNTLSKKHSVYPNGNKHFTYILSKKTLKQFDVTLSKGKYKISNIRVYTCDMGVFDRKVTKIKSLKTDSIFKGKVTTSKEGYLVTSYPYEKGYEIYINGKKQNVEIVNKAFVGCKIKKGSHIITIQFHAPFKNIGLCISMLSIMIGGFWIWKNSKNL
;
A
#
# COMPACT_ATOMS: atom_id res chain seq x y z
N ILE A 1 -0.48 16.07 -23.56
CA ILE A 1 -0.55 16.47 -24.99
C ILE A 1 -0.66 15.23 -25.87
N SER A 2 0.15 14.18 -25.69
CA SER A 2 0.13 12.95 -26.52
C SER A 2 -1.20 12.16 -26.45
N PHE A 3 -1.86 12.13 -25.30
CA PHE A 3 -3.13 11.44 -25.11
C PHE A 3 -4.31 12.14 -25.79
N CYS A 4 -4.39 13.47 -25.72
CA CYS A 4 -5.38 14.26 -26.47
C CYS A 4 -5.15 14.16 -27.98
N HIS A 5 -3.90 14.11 -28.44
CA HIS A 5 -3.58 13.83 -29.84
C HIS A 5 -3.96 12.41 -30.26
N PHE A 6 -3.80 11.44 -29.38
CA PHE A 6 -4.22 10.06 -29.62
C PHE A 6 -5.74 9.91 -29.69
N LEU A 7 -6.49 10.52 -28.76
CA LEU A 7 -7.95 10.61 -28.83
C LEU A 7 -8.43 11.33 -30.10
N ARG A 8 -7.76 12.44 -30.47
CA ARG A 8 -8.00 13.09 -31.77
C ARG A 8 -7.74 12.14 -32.92
N PHE A 9 -6.63 11.43 -32.92
CA PHE A 9 -6.29 10.46 -33.97
C PHE A 9 -7.36 9.36 -34.10
N ILE A 10 -7.88 8.82 -32.96
CA ILE A 10 -8.95 7.83 -32.98
C ILE A 10 -10.27 8.45 -33.48
N LEU A 11 -10.69 9.58 -32.94
CA LEU A 11 -11.99 10.19 -33.24
C LEU A 11 -12.03 10.83 -34.65
N TYR A 12 -10.89 11.31 -35.15
CA TYR A 12 -10.79 11.95 -36.45
C TYR A 12 -10.17 11.04 -37.55
N SER A 13 -9.94 9.76 -37.27
CA SER A 13 -9.51 8.81 -38.28
C SER A 13 -10.55 8.78 -39.43
N LYS A 14 -10.10 9.09 -40.63
CA LYS A 14 -10.95 9.08 -41.86
C LYS A 14 -11.57 7.70 -42.15
N THR A 15 -11.01 6.64 -41.57
CA THR A 15 -11.44 5.25 -41.80
C THR A 15 -12.57 4.80 -40.86
N MET A 16 -12.91 5.56 -39.81
CA MET A 16 -13.95 5.20 -38.85
C MET A 16 -15.34 5.65 -39.28
N LYS A 17 -16.29 4.70 -39.28
CA LYS A 17 -17.71 4.96 -39.56
C LYS A 17 -18.35 5.80 -38.46
N LYS A 18 -19.45 6.54 -38.76
CA LYS A 18 -20.20 7.31 -37.75
C LYS A 18 -20.60 6.46 -36.53
N ARG A 19 -20.96 5.21 -36.73
CA ARG A 19 -21.37 4.27 -35.69
C ARG A 19 -20.20 3.90 -34.73
N ASP A 20 -19.00 3.70 -35.27
CA ASP A 20 -17.81 3.45 -34.44
C ASP A 20 -17.52 4.64 -33.51
N LYS A 21 -17.61 5.87 -34.04
CA LYS A 21 -17.43 7.10 -33.25
C LYS A 21 -18.46 7.21 -32.14
N PHE A 22 -19.72 6.90 -32.44
CA PHE A 22 -20.81 6.90 -31.45
C PHE A 22 -20.54 5.90 -30.31
N TYR A 23 -20.15 4.67 -30.63
CA TYR A 23 -19.83 3.67 -29.61
C TYR A 23 -18.64 4.08 -28.74
N ILE A 24 -17.57 4.60 -29.32
CA ILE A 24 -16.42 5.10 -28.56
C ILE A 24 -16.85 6.24 -27.63
N THR A 25 -17.67 7.17 -28.10
CA THR A 25 -18.17 8.27 -27.27
C THR A 25 -18.94 7.75 -26.06
N ILE A 26 -19.83 6.77 -26.24
CA ILE A 26 -20.53 6.14 -25.09
C ILE A 26 -19.54 5.51 -24.13
N LEU A 27 -18.56 4.73 -24.61
CA LEU A 27 -17.57 4.06 -23.77
C LEU A 27 -16.70 5.05 -22.98
N LEU A 28 -16.40 6.21 -23.56
CA LEU A 28 -15.68 7.27 -22.86
C LEU A 28 -16.54 7.97 -21.80
N LEU A 29 -17.82 8.16 -22.06
CA LEU A 29 -18.73 8.88 -21.16
C LEU A 29 -19.22 8.03 -19.99
N LEU A 30 -19.41 6.70 -20.15
CA LEU A 30 -19.98 5.85 -19.11
C LEU A 30 -19.21 5.91 -17.77
N PRO A 31 -17.88 5.76 -17.72
CA PRO A 31 -17.14 5.91 -16.45
C PRO A 31 -17.25 7.31 -15.85
N ILE A 32 -17.25 8.34 -16.69
CA ILE A 32 -17.39 9.73 -16.24
C ILE A 32 -18.76 9.95 -15.59
N LEU A 33 -19.85 9.51 -16.25
CA LEU A 33 -21.19 9.60 -15.70
C LEU A 33 -21.33 8.83 -14.39
N PHE A 34 -20.76 7.63 -14.30
CA PHE A 34 -20.77 6.85 -13.07
C PHE A 34 -20.08 7.60 -11.93
N VAL A 35 -18.88 8.15 -12.16
CA VAL A 35 -18.14 8.92 -11.15
C VAL A 35 -18.88 10.18 -10.75
N LEU A 36 -19.48 10.89 -11.69
CA LEU A 36 -20.32 12.08 -11.41
C LEU A 36 -21.53 11.71 -10.55
N CYS A 37 -22.25 10.63 -10.88
CA CYS A 37 -23.36 10.13 -10.07
C CYS A 37 -22.93 9.78 -8.64
N VAL A 38 -21.81 9.10 -8.46
CA VAL A 38 -21.27 8.78 -7.14
C VAL A 38 -20.88 10.05 -6.38
N SER A 39 -20.33 11.04 -7.06
CA SER A 39 -19.85 12.29 -6.44
C SER A 39 -20.97 13.20 -5.94
N THR A 40 -22.22 12.91 -6.25
CA THR A 40 -23.37 13.68 -5.71
C THR A 40 -23.63 13.40 -4.22
N TYR A 41 -23.22 12.24 -3.70
CA TYR A 41 -23.47 11.83 -2.31
C TYR A 41 -22.24 11.34 -1.55
N SER A 42 -21.14 11.03 -2.24
CA SER A 42 -19.89 10.55 -1.64
C SER A 42 -18.67 11.02 -2.43
N MET A 43 -17.47 10.69 -1.97
CA MET A 43 -16.21 10.89 -2.70
C MET A 43 -15.86 9.60 -3.43
N TYR A 44 -15.54 9.65 -4.73
CA TYR A 44 -15.04 8.50 -5.50
C TYR A 44 -13.61 8.17 -5.08
N GLY A 45 -13.48 7.56 -3.92
CA GLY A 45 -12.24 7.16 -3.27
C GLY A 45 -12.53 6.17 -2.16
N SER A 46 -11.50 5.74 -1.42
CA SER A 46 -11.66 4.84 -0.30
C SER A 46 -10.87 5.30 0.93
N LYS A 47 -11.26 4.82 2.09
CA LYS A 47 -10.57 5.12 3.36
C LYS A 47 -9.25 4.40 3.55
N LEU A 48 -8.94 3.39 2.71
CA LEU A 48 -7.72 2.59 2.79
C LEU A 48 -6.56 3.26 2.03
N ASP A 49 -5.95 2.56 1.09
CA ASP A 49 -4.77 3.01 0.38
C ASP A 49 -4.97 4.33 -0.38
N TRP A 50 -6.19 4.57 -0.91
CA TRP A 50 -6.49 5.81 -1.63
C TRP A 50 -6.30 7.05 -0.75
N LEU A 51 -6.98 7.09 0.42
CA LEU A 51 -6.92 8.26 1.32
C LEU A 51 -5.59 8.37 2.04
N SER A 52 -5.09 7.23 2.57
CA SER A 52 -3.92 7.20 3.43
C SER A 52 -2.60 7.32 2.67
N GLN A 53 -2.56 6.97 1.40
CA GLN A 53 -1.34 6.93 0.62
C GLN A 53 -1.43 7.81 -0.62
N HIS A 54 -2.35 7.55 -1.58
CA HIS A 54 -2.42 8.34 -2.80
C HIS A 54 -2.69 9.82 -2.54
N VAL A 55 -3.74 10.14 -1.78
CA VAL A 55 -4.10 11.54 -1.49
C VAL A 55 -3.08 12.20 -0.57
N SER A 56 -2.74 11.54 0.55
CA SER A 56 -1.84 12.11 1.56
C SER A 56 -0.45 12.42 1.00
N LEU A 57 0.08 11.54 0.13
CA LEU A 57 1.39 11.76 -0.48
C LEU A 57 1.34 12.83 -1.57
N ALA A 58 0.30 12.87 -2.38
CA ALA A 58 0.14 13.92 -3.37
C ALA A 58 0.00 15.30 -2.70
N ASP A 59 -0.73 15.40 -1.58
CA ASP A 59 -0.79 16.62 -0.76
C ASP A 59 0.60 17.00 -0.24
N TYR A 60 1.38 16.03 0.23
CA TYR A 60 2.74 16.25 0.72
C TYR A 60 3.67 16.78 -0.38
N PHE A 61 3.67 16.16 -1.57
CA PHE A 61 4.47 16.63 -2.71
C PHE A 61 4.11 18.05 -3.15
N ARG A 62 2.82 18.39 -3.13
CA ARG A 62 2.38 19.76 -3.45
C ARG A 62 2.89 20.77 -2.45
N GLN A 63 2.93 20.44 -1.16
CA GLN A 63 3.43 21.31 -0.11
C GLN A 63 4.96 21.49 -0.20
N THR A 64 5.70 20.40 -0.37
CA THR A 64 7.16 20.41 -0.39
C THR A 64 7.75 20.84 -1.72
N LYS A 65 7.03 20.67 -2.84
CA LYS A 65 7.48 20.87 -4.22
C LYS A 65 8.74 20.05 -4.60
N GLN A 66 8.99 18.94 -3.90
CA GLN A 66 10.13 18.06 -4.15
C GLN A 66 9.68 16.86 -5.00
N LEU A 67 10.12 16.82 -6.27
CA LEU A 67 9.70 15.77 -7.22
C LEU A 67 10.29 14.39 -6.91
N LEU A 68 11.56 14.34 -6.54
CA LEU A 68 12.30 13.10 -6.23
C LEU A 68 13.26 13.34 -5.07
N PRO A 69 12.77 13.53 -3.85
CA PRO A 69 13.63 13.66 -2.69
C PRO A 69 14.34 12.34 -2.36
N ASP A 70 15.45 12.39 -1.66
CA ASP A 70 16.08 11.20 -1.08
C ASP A 70 15.29 10.72 0.15
N SER A 71 14.80 11.67 0.95
CA SER A 71 14.10 11.43 2.21
C SER A 71 12.87 12.31 2.34
N PHE A 72 11.93 11.84 3.17
CA PHE A 72 10.81 12.67 3.62
C PHE A 72 11.10 13.25 5.00
N GLU A 73 11.28 14.57 5.07
CA GLU A 73 11.59 15.27 6.33
C GLU A 73 10.43 15.20 7.33
N ASN A 74 9.20 15.19 6.86
CA ASN A 74 8.00 15.21 7.71
C ASN A 74 7.46 13.82 8.05
N LEU A 75 7.85 12.76 7.33
CA LEU A 75 7.39 11.39 7.52
C LEU A 75 8.55 10.47 7.96
N GLN A 76 9.20 10.82 9.06
CA GLN A 76 10.44 10.20 9.52
C GLN A 76 10.27 8.78 10.10
N GLY A 77 9.05 8.27 10.26
CA GLY A 77 8.81 6.84 10.49
C GLY A 77 9.24 5.96 9.31
N GLN A 78 9.43 6.58 8.15
CA GLN A 78 9.95 5.94 6.94
C GLN A 78 10.82 6.97 6.20
N THR A 79 12.13 6.92 6.40
CA THR A 79 13.05 7.96 5.90
C THR A 79 13.14 7.99 4.38
N ASN A 80 13.36 6.84 3.75
CA ASN A 80 13.58 6.73 2.31
C ASN A 80 12.32 7.06 1.51
N ALA A 81 12.39 8.07 0.67
CA ALA A 81 11.25 8.53 -0.13
C ALA A 81 10.73 7.46 -1.11
N PHE A 82 11.60 6.57 -1.59
CA PHE A 82 11.22 5.49 -2.50
C PHE A 82 10.35 4.42 -1.85
N SER A 83 10.20 4.41 -0.52
CA SER A 83 9.21 3.57 0.16
C SER A 83 7.76 3.91 -0.25
N PHE A 84 7.53 5.12 -0.74
CA PHE A 84 6.25 5.62 -1.21
C PHE A 84 6.12 5.64 -2.75
N SER A 85 7.11 5.15 -3.48
CA SER A 85 7.14 5.15 -4.96
C SER A 85 5.90 4.52 -5.60
N TYR A 86 5.28 3.57 -4.91
CA TYR A 86 4.06 2.89 -5.37
C TYR A 86 2.81 3.78 -5.41
N TYR A 87 2.83 4.90 -4.71
CA TYR A 87 1.63 5.71 -4.48
C TYR A 87 1.69 7.10 -5.09
N GLY A 88 2.77 7.49 -5.74
CA GLY A 88 2.73 8.81 -6.31
C GLY A 88 4.01 9.42 -6.88
N LEU A 89 5.18 8.83 -6.65
CA LEU A 89 6.42 9.36 -7.24
C LEU A 89 6.34 9.29 -8.78
N LEU A 90 6.48 10.43 -9.43
CA LEU A 90 6.46 10.61 -10.89
C LEU A 90 5.13 10.26 -11.58
N ARG A 91 4.04 10.08 -10.86
CA ARG A 91 2.72 9.89 -11.47
C ARG A 91 2.24 11.21 -12.11
N PRO A 92 1.65 11.16 -13.32
CA PRO A 92 1.21 12.36 -14.03
C PRO A 92 0.15 13.18 -13.28
N ASP A 93 -0.79 12.56 -12.58
CA ASP A 93 -1.83 13.22 -11.78
C ASP A 93 -1.22 14.02 -10.62
N VAL A 94 -0.21 13.46 -9.94
CA VAL A 94 0.51 14.13 -8.85
C VAL A 94 1.32 15.31 -9.41
N LEU A 95 2.07 15.11 -10.50
CA LEU A 95 2.86 16.16 -11.13
C LEU A 95 1.98 17.32 -11.62
N ILE A 96 0.87 17.03 -12.28
CA ILE A 96 -0.08 18.04 -12.74
C ILE A 96 -0.71 18.78 -11.56
N SER A 97 -1.05 18.08 -10.46
CA SER A 97 -1.63 18.69 -9.27
C SER A 97 -0.73 19.77 -8.65
N CYS A 98 0.59 19.62 -8.77
CA CYS A 98 1.55 20.62 -8.29
C CYS A 98 1.46 21.98 -9.01
N LEU A 99 0.94 22.01 -10.23
CA LEU A 99 0.74 23.23 -11.02
C LEU A 99 -0.51 24.03 -10.59
N PHE A 100 -1.44 23.41 -9.83
CA PHE A 100 -2.73 23.99 -9.46
C PHE A 100 -2.95 23.93 -7.94
N PRO A 101 -2.25 24.76 -7.15
CA PRO A 101 -2.25 24.65 -5.68
C PRO A 101 -3.62 24.88 -5.02
N ASN A 102 -4.52 25.60 -5.68
CA ASN A 102 -5.87 25.92 -5.16
C ASN A 102 -6.92 24.83 -5.41
N VAL A 103 -6.62 23.82 -6.24
CA VAL A 103 -7.55 22.73 -6.56
C VAL A 103 -7.21 21.54 -5.66
N PRO A 104 -8.17 20.86 -5.01
CA PRO A 104 -7.89 19.71 -4.15
C PRO A 104 -7.17 18.58 -4.91
N THR A 105 -6.19 17.97 -4.28
CA THR A 105 -5.40 16.86 -4.88
C THR A 105 -6.28 15.67 -5.26
N SER A 106 -7.30 15.40 -4.44
CA SER A 106 -8.29 14.36 -4.71
C SER A 106 -9.00 14.53 -6.06
N PHE A 107 -9.21 15.77 -6.51
CA PHE A 107 -9.80 16.05 -7.83
C PHE A 107 -8.92 15.53 -8.96
N PHE A 108 -7.61 15.78 -8.90
CA PHE A 108 -6.68 15.29 -9.93
C PHE A 108 -6.60 13.76 -9.94
N ILE A 109 -6.53 13.13 -8.77
CA ILE A 109 -6.46 11.67 -8.66
C ILE A 109 -7.73 11.02 -9.21
N ILE A 110 -8.92 11.53 -8.84
CA ILE A 110 -10.21 11.02 -9.34
C ILE A 110 -10.33 11.23 -10.85
N SER A 111 -10.05 12.45 -11.33
CA SER A 111 -10.18 12.79 -12.74
C SER A 111 -9.23 11.95 -13.60
N TYR A 112 -7.99 11.76 -13.16
CA TYR A 112 -7.00 10.99 -13.88
C TYR A 112 -7.36 9.49 -13.91
N ALA A 113 -7.74 8.91 -12.78
CA ALA A 113 -8.20 7.52 -12.71
C ALA A 113 -9.43 7.28 -13.62
N THR A 114 -10.37 8.23 -13.63
CA THR A 114 -11.57 8.19 -14.49
C THR A 114 -11.18 8.28 -15.97
N LEU A 115 -10.23 9.15 -16.32
CA LEU A 115 -9.71 9.29 -17.67
C LEU A 115 -9.07 8.00 -18.17
N LEU A 116 -8.23 7.35 -17.35
CA LEU A 116 -7.60 6.08 -17.71
C LEU A 116 -8.62 4.95 -17.85
N TRP A 117 -9.63 4.92 -16.97
CA TRP A 117 -10.73 3.96 -17.06
C TRP A 117 -11.54 4.15 -18.35
N SER A 118 -11.96 5.37 -18.66
CA SER A 118 -12.64 5.73 -19.90
C SER A 118 -11.81 5.34 -21.13
N SER A 119 -10.51 5.67 -21.10
CA SER A 119 -9.57 5.34 -22.18
C SER A 119 -9.46 3.86 -22.43
N THR A 120 -9.50 3.04 -21.37
CA THR A 120 -9.46 1.58 -21.50
C THR A 120 -10.62 1.06 -22.35
N GLY A 121 -11.83 1.60 -22.18
CA GLY A 121 -12.99 1.24 -22.99
C GLY A 121 -12.83 1.59 -24.47
N GLY A 122 -12.39 2.82 -24.74
CA GLY A 122 -12.15 3.28 -26.11
C GLY A 122 -11.04 2.50 -26.83
N LEU A 123 -9.92 2.23 -26.12
CA LEU A 123 -8.80 1.44 -26.63
C LEU A 123 -9.19 -0.02 -26.87
N CYS A 124 -9.97 -0.63 -25.98
CA CYS A 124 -10.49 -1.98 -26.14
C CYS A 124 -11.32 -2.08 -27.43
N TYR A 125 -12.27 -1.14 -27.60
CA TYR A 125 -13.12 -1.10 -28.81
C TYR A 125 -12.26 -0.95 -30.06
N TYR A 126 -11.35 0.02 -30.09
CA TYR A 126 -10.51 0.29 -31.25
C TYR A 126 -9.62 -0.90 -31.59
N TRP A 127 -9.01 -1.56 -30.60
CA TRP A 127 -8.21 -2.76 -30.79
C TRP A 127 -8.99 -3.91 -31.41
N LEU A 128 -10.19 -4.22 -30.86
CA LEU A 128 -11.05 -5.28 -31.38
C LEU A 128 -11.55 -4.99 -32.82
N ARG A 129 -11.85 -3.72 -33.12
CA ARG A 129 -12.21 -3.30 -34.48
C ARG A 129 -11.06 -3.51 -35.48
N ASN A 130 -9.82 -3.20 -35.07
CA ASN A 130 -8.63 -3.44 -35.87
C ASN A 130 -8.41 -4.96 -36.16
N LYS A 131 -8.87 -5.84 -35.26
CA LYS A 131 -8.87 -7.29 -35.47
C LYS A 131 -9.95 -7.75 -36.43
N GLY A 132 -10.82 -6.87 -36.94
CA GLY A 132 -11.87 -7.18 -37.93
C GLY A 132 -13.19 -7.67 -37.32
N TYR A 133 -13.38 -7.57 -35.98
CA TYR A 133 -14.65 -7.95 -35.37
C TYR A 133 -15.75 -6.94 -35.69
N LYS A 134 -17.02 -7.40 -35.71
CA LYS A 134 -18.19 -6.55 -35.93
C LYS A 134 -18.32 -5.49 -34.85
N ASP A 135 -18.76 -4.29 -35.22
CA ASP A 135 -18.89 -3.12 -34.34
C ASP A 135 -19.73 -3.39 -33.10
N THR A 136 -20.86 -4.10 -33.22
CA THR A 136 -21.72 -4.47 -32.07
C THR A 136 -21.04 -5.42 -31.11
N ILE A 137 -20.25 -6.38 -31.61
CA ILE A 137 -19.47 -7.31 -30.78
C ILE A 137 -18.36 -6.56 -30.06
N CYS A 138 -17.63 -5.67 -30.75
CA CYS A 138 -16.60 -4.82 -30.15
C CYS A 138 -17.18 -3.94 -29.06
N PHE A 139 -18.33 -3.33 -29.28
CA PHE A 139 -19.00 -2.49 -28.30
C PHE A 139 -19.41 -3.31 -27.07
N PHE A 140 -20.06 -4.47 -27.28
CA PHE A 140 -20.42 -5.38 -26.19
C PHE A 140 -19.21 -5.81 -25.35
N SER A 141 -18.14 -6.28 -25.99
CA SER A 141 -16.92 -6.69 -25.29
C SER A 141 -16.25 -5.53 -24.53
N SER A 142 -16.33 -4.32 -25.07
CA SER A 142 -15.82 -3.12 -24.41
C SER A 142 -16.67 -2.69 -23.21
N ILE A 143 -17.99 -2.89 -23.28
CA ILE A 143 -18.87 -2.74 -22.09
C ILE A 143 -18.49 -3.78 -21.02
N CYS A 144 -18.29 -5.04 -21.41
CA CYS A 144 -17.79 -6.07 -20.48
C CYS A 144 -16.44 -5.67 -19.87
N CYS A 145 -15.58 -4.99 -20.62
CA CYS A 145 -14.30 -4.48 -20.13
C CYS A 145 -14.49 -3.42 -19.05
N ILE A 146 -15.13 -2.29 -19.39
CA ILE A 146 -15.24 -1.15 -18.46
C ILE A 146 -16.18 -1.40 -17.28
N CYS A 147 -17.10 -2.36 -17.40
CA CYS A 147 -18.00 -2.81 -16.33
C CYS A 147 -17.47 -4.07 -15.62
N ALA A 148 -16.22 -4.46 -15.85
CA ALA A 148 -15.58 -5.53 -15.10
C ALA A 148 -15.32 -5.09 -13.65
N ASN A 149 -15.62 -5.96 -12.67
CA ASN A 149 -15.51 -5.59 -11.24
C ASN A 149 -14.09 -5.24 -10.81
N CYS A 150 -13.05 -5.55 -11.59
CA CYS A 150 -11.69 -5.08 -11.32
C CYS A 150 -11.59 -3.55 -11.29
N PHE A 151 -12.44 -2.82 -12.02
CA PHE A 151 -12.48 -1.35 -11.97
C PHE A 151 -12.99 -0.77 -10.67
N PHE A 152 -13.50 -1.59 -9.73
CA PHE A 152 -13.61 -1.23 -8.33
C PHE A 152 -12.29 -0.66 -7.79
N GLN A 153 -11.14 -1.16 -8.26
CA GLN A 153 -9.81 -0.70 -7.85
C GLN A 153 -9.53 0.75 -8.27
N SER A 154 -10.24 1.32 -9.22
CA SER A 154 -10.03 2.70 -9.68
C SER A 154 -10.31 3.75 -8.62
N HIS A 155 -11.00 3.42 -7.52
CA HIS A 155 -11.21 4.29 -6.37
C HIS A 155 -10.61 3.75 -5.06
N GLN A 156 -10.02 2.58 -5.07
CA GLN A 156 -9.43 1.96 -3.87
C GLN A 156 -7.91 1.84 -3.96
N GLN A 157 -7.44 1.12 -4.95
CA GLN A 157 -6.02 0.87 -5.24
C GLN A 157 -5.80 1.12 -6.73
N ILE A 158 -5.89 2.38 -7.10
CA ILE A 158 -6.00 2.85 -8.49
C ILE A 158 -4.94 2.26 -9.42
N MET A 159 -3.74 2.04 -8.93
CA MET A 159 -2.61 1.51 -9.70
C MET A 159 -2.86 0.13 -10.34
N PHE A 160 -3.81 -0.66 -9.83
CA PHE A 160 -4.00 -2.03 -10.35
C PHE A 160 -4.72 -2.07 -11.70
N VAL A 161 -5.57 -1.11 -12.00
CA VAL A 161 -6.31 -1.02 -13.26
C VAL A 161 -5.78 0.05 -14.19
N GLU A 162 -5.03 1.00 -13.68
CA GLU A 162 -4.44 2.09 -14.47
C GLU A 162 -3.38 1.62 -15.48
N ILE A 163 -2.87 0.41 -15.35
CA ILE A 163 -1.95 -0.21 -16.31
C ILE A 163 -2.66 -0.67 -17.61
N LEU A 164 -3.98 -0.92 -17.56
CA LEU A 164 -4.73 -1.50 -18.66
C LEU A 164 -4.73 -0.65 -19.95
N PRO A 165 -4.89 0.69 -19.92
CA PRO A 165 -4.83 1.47 -21.17
C PRO A 165 -3.47 1.35 -21.85
N PHE A 166 -2.36 1.26 -21.10
CA PHE A 166 -1.03 1.08 -21.67
C PHE A 166 -0.83 -0.32 -22.25
N LEU A 167 -1.45 -1.33 -21.65
CA LEU A 167 -1.48 -2.70 -22.18
C LEU A 167 -2.26 -2.77 -23.51
N PHE A 168 -3.48 -2.22 -23.56
CA PHE A 168 -4.26 -2.16 -24.81
C PHE A 168 -3.54 -1.37 -25.90
N LEU A 169 -2.95 -0.23 -25.54
CA LEU A 169 -2.16 0.56 -26.48
C LEU A 169 -0.97 -0.23 -27.03
N SER A 170 -0.29 -1.00 -26.19
CA SER A 170 0.82 -1.86 -26.61
C SER A 170 0.36 -2.92 -27.62
N PHE A 171 -0.80 -3.55 -27.42
CA PHE A 171 -1.38 -4.50 -28.39
C PHE A 171 -1.68 -3.82 -29.73
N ILE A 172 -2.25 -2.62 -29.72
CA ILE A 172 -2.51 -1.83 -30.93
C ILE A 172 -1.19 -1.52 -31.66
N LEU A 173 -0.14 -1.18 -30.92
CA LEU A 173 1.18 -0.88 -31.49
C LEU A 173 1.84 -2.13 -32.10
N ILE A 174 1.67 -3.30 -31.50
CA ILE A 174 2.10 -4.59 -32.06
C ILE A 174 1.38 -4.85 -33.37
N ASP A 175 0.06 -4.78 -33.38
CA ASP A 175 -0.77 -5.05 -34.57
C ASP A 175 -0.51 -4.09 -35.73
N LYS A 176 -0.12 -2.83 -35.42
CA LYS A 176 0.21 -1.81 -36.41
C LYS A 176 1.69 -1.79 -36.79
N ASN A 177 2.48 -2.73 -36.32
CA ASN A 177 3.93 -2.81 -36.52
C ASN A 177 4.69 -1.54 -36.08
N LYS A 178 4.18 -0.85 -35.03
CA LYS A 178 4.78 0.37 -34.44
C LYS A 178 5.42 0.07 -33.08
N ARG A 179 6.14 -1.06 -32.97
CA ARG A 179 6.69 -1.59 -31.71
C ARG A 179 7.62 -0.63 -31.01
N GLN A 180 8.30 0.30 -31.73
CA GLN A 180 9.18 1.28 -31.12
C GLN A 180 8.51 2.14 -30.04
N TRP A 181 7.20 2.35 -30.11
CA TRP A 181 6.47 3.14 -29.12
C TRP A 181 6.08 2.36 -27.86
N ILE A 182 6.28 1.02 -27.83
CA ILE A 182 6.03 0.18 -26.66
C ILE A 182 6.92 0.61 -25.48
N SER A 183 8.12 1.14 -25.76
CA SER A 183 9.01 1.69 -24.72
C SER A 183 8.29 2.73 -23.83
N LEU A 184 7.50 3.63 -24.42
CA LEU A 184 6.74 4.62 -23.67
C LEU A 184 5.59 3.99 -22.86
N CYS A 185 4.93 2.94 -23.39
CA CYS A 185 3.91 2.22 -22.65
C CYS A 185 4.51 1.52 -21.43
N VAL A 186 5.72 0.95 -21.54
CA VAL A 186 6.44 0.30 -20.44
C VAL A 186 6.87 1.34 -19.39
N VAL A 187 7.37 2.51 -19.79
CA VAL A 187 7.69 3.61 -18.86
C VAL A 187 6.46 4.02 -18.07
N MET A 188 5.35 4.27 -18.75
CA MET A 188 4.10 4.65 -18.09
C MET A 188 3.58 3.54 -17.16
N ALA A 189 3.68 2.29 -17.58
CA ALA A 189 3.32 1.15 -16.73
C ALA A 189 4.16 1.10 -15.45
N LEU A 190 5.48 1.31 -15.56
CA LEU A 190 6.39 1.33 -14.41
C LEU A 190 6.10 2.50 -13.45
N PHE A 191 5.77 3.69 -13.96
CA PHE A 191 5.42 4.85 -13.13
C PHE A 191 4.06 4.71 -12.43
N HIS A 192 3.14 3.89 -13.00
CA HIS A 192 1.86 3.62 -12.38
C HIS A 192 1.89 2.39 -11.48
N ASN A 193 2.56 1.32 -11.92
CA ASN A 193 2.56 0.06 -11.18
C ASN A 193 3.77 -0.84 -11.53
N TYR A 194 4.89 -0.60 -10.91
CA TYR A 194 6.09 -1.41 -11.12
C TYR A 194 5.92 -2.88 -10.69
N PHE A 195 4.96 -3.21 -9.80
CA PHE A 195 4.68 -4.60 -9.42
C PHE A 195 3.99 -5.40 -10.53
N TYR A 196 3.14 -4.75 -11.34
CA TYR A 196 2.40 -5.43 -12.41
C TYR A 196 3.10 -5.36 -13.75
N THR A 197 4.05 -4.46 -13.91
CA THR A 197 4.77 -4.32 -15.19
C THR A 197 5.51 -5.59 -15.61
N PRO A 198 6.16 -6.39 -14.73
CA PRO A 198 6.71 -7.69 -15.13
C PRO A 198 5.64 -8.63 -15.72
N GLY A 199 4.47 -8.72 -15.09
CA GLY A 199 3.34 -9.48 -15.63
C GLY A 199 2.81 -8.92 -16.95
N MET A 200 2.73 -7.58 -17.10
CA MET A 200 2.38 -6.94 -18.36
C MET A 200 3.36 -7.32 -19.47
N ILE A 201 4.65 -7.32 -19.20
CA ILE A 201 5.69 -7.74 -20.16
C ILE A 201 5.48 -9.18 -20.59
N LEU A 202 5.22 -10.09 -19.64
CA LEU A 202 4.94 -11.50 -19.97
C LEU A 202 3.69 -11.66 -20.84
N VAL A 203 2.63 -10.91 -20.55
CA VAL A 203 1.41 -10.91 -21.37
C VAL A 203 1.65 -10.31 -22.76
N LEU A 204 2.49 -9.28 -22.88
CA LEU A 204 2.88 -8.72 -24.17
C LEU A 204 3.69 -9.73 -25.01
N LEU A 205 4.64 -10.42 -24.40
CA LEU A 205 5.41 -11.46 -25.07
C LEU A 205 4.52 -12.63 -25.51
N LEU A 206 3.56 -13.03 -24.68
CA LEU A 206 2.58 -14.05 -25.01
C LEU A 206 1.72 -13.62 -26.22
N TYR A 207 1.26 -12.37 -26.22
CA TYR A 207 0.44 -11.84 -27.30
C TYR A 207 1.23 -11.75 -28.62
N ASP A 208 2.47 -11.23 -28.58
CA ASP A 208 3.31 -11.11 -29.77
C ASP A 208 3.66 -12.49 -30.35
N TYR A 209 3.88 -13.48 -29.48
CA TYR A 209 4.09 -14.88 -29.88
C TYR A 209 2.83 -15.49 -30.54
N ASP A 210 1.64 -15.27 -29.96
CA ASP A 210 0.35 -15.75 -30.51
C ASP A 210 0.06 -15.16 -31.89
N GLN A 211 0.58 -13.95 -32.19
CA GLN A 211 0.48 -13.33 -33.51
C GLN A 211 1.60 -13.79 -34.49
N ASN A 212 2.37 -14.83 -34.15
CA ASN A 212 3.47 -15.39 -34.94
C ASN A 212 4.60 -14.38 -35.27
N HIS A 213 4.85 -13.42 -34.40
CA HIS A 213 5.93 -12.47 -34.56
C HIS A 213 7.25 -12.95 -33.93
N LYS A 214 8.36 -12.29 -34.30
CA LYS A 214 9.67 -12.58 -33.71
C LYS A 214 9.80 -11.85 -32.36
N ILE A 215 9.93 -12.58 -31.27
CA ILE A 215 10.07 -12.02 -29.91
C ILE A 215 11.18 -10.95 -29.82
N LYS A 216 12.24 -11.05 -30.61
CA LYS A 216 13.35 -10.07 -30.65
C LYS A 216 12.86 -8.64 -30.96
N ASP A 217 11.81 -8.50 -31.79
CA ASP A 217 11.32 -7.20 -32.22
C ASP A 217 10.61 -6.42 -31.11
N ILE A 218 10.12 -7.10 -30.09
CA ILE A 218 9.46 -6.48 -28.93
C ILE A 218 10.40 -6.34 -27.72
N LEU A 219 11.44 -7.17 -27.61
CA LEU A 219 12.38 -7.12 -26.47
C LEU A 219 13.14 -5.79 -26.40
N ILE A 220 13.60 -5.26 -27.53
CA ILE A 220 14.36 -4.01 -27.58
C ILE A 220 13.57 -2.83 -27.00
N PRO A 221 12.33 -2.52 -27.47
CA PRO A 221 11.54 -1.44 -26.91
C PRO A 221 11.18 -1.68 -25.43
N ILE A 222 10.98 -2.92 -24.99
CA ILE A 222 10.74 -3.26 -23.58
C ILE A 222 11.98 -2.89 -22.75
N LEU A 223 13.18 -3.30 -23.17
CA LEU A 223 14.42 -3.03 -22.44
C LEU A 223 14.71 -1.52 -22.39
N ILE A 224 14.48 -0.79 -23.48
CA ILE A 224 14.59 0.68 -23.52
C ILE A 224 13.61 1.28 -22.50
N GLY A 225 12.35 0.85 -22.50
CA GLY A 225 11.35 1.36 -21.56
C GLY A 225 11.69 1.09 -20.09
N ILE A 226 12.21 -0.12 -19.79
CA ILE A 226 12.74 -0.45 -18.46
C ILE A 226 13.90 0.47 -18.09
N GLY A 227 14.83 0.69 -19.02
CA GLY A 227 15.97 1.57 -18.83
C GLY A 227 15.54 3.01 -18.55
N MET A 228 14.59 3.56 -19.31
CA MET A 228 14.06 4.92 -19.14
C MET A 228 13.44 5.16 -17.76
N ALA A 229 12.85 4.13 -17.14
CA ALA A 229 12.21 4.23 -15.83
C ALA A 229 13.12 3.83 -14.66
N THR A 230 14.41 3.58 -14.90
CA THR A 230 15.36 3.06 -13.89
C THR A 230 15.50 4.01 -12.70
N ILE A 231 15.33 5.31 -12.87
CA ILE A 231 15.34 6.30 -11.80
C ILE A 231 14.31 5.99 -10.69
N LEU A 232 13.20 5.35 -11.02
CA LEU A 232 12.16 4.99 -10.05
C LEU A 232 12.32 3.56 -9.55
N TRP A 233 12.38 2.59 -10.48
CA TRP A 233 12.27 1.19 -10.09
C TRP A 233 13.56 0.61 -9.49
N LEU A 234 14.77 1.14 -9.82
CA LEU A 234 16.02 0.60 -9.29
C LEU A 234 16.19 0.91 -7.78
N PRO A 235 16.07 2.18 -7.30
CA PRO A 235 16.11 2.47 -5.87
C PRO A 235 14.95 1.82 -5.11
N THR A 236 13.77 1.73 -5.72
CA THR A 236 12.60 1.05 -5.14
C THR A 236 12.83 -0.46 -5.02
N GLY A 237 13.35 -1.11 -6.05
CA GLY A 237 13.67 -2.54 -6.06
C GLY A 237 14.70 -2.90 -4.98
N TYR A 238 15.76 -2.08 -4.87
CA TYR A 238 16.74 -2.23 -3.80
C TYR A 238 16.10 -2.15 -2.41
N LEU A 239 15.22 -1.17 -2.19
CA LEU A 239 14.51 -1.01 -0.94
C LEU A 239 13.61 -2.21 -0.62
N ILE A 240 12.87 -2.73 -1.61
CA ILE A 240 12.01 -3.91 -1.45
C ILE A 240 12.85 -5.13 -1.06
N LEU A 241 13.98 -5.34 -1.70
CA LEU A 241 14.87 -6.48 -1.42
C LEU A 241 15.47 -6.42 -0.01
N ASN A 242 15.76 -5.24 0.52
CA ASN A 242 16.35 -5.06 1.86
C ASN A 242 15.31 -4.98 3.00
N ASN A 243 14.06 -4.61 2.70
CA ASN A 243 12.98 -4.54 3.67
C ASN A 243 12.02 -5.74 3.53
N HIS A 244 12.56 -6.95 3.51
CA HIS A 244 11.73 -8.15 3.48
C HIS A 244 10.81 -8.21 4.69
N LYS A 245 9.51 -8.08 4.43
CA LYS A 245 8.51 -8.60 5.36
C LYS A 245 8.74 -10.10 5.47
N SER A 246 8.52 -10.67 6.66
CA SER A 246 8.32 -12.11 6.80
C SER A 246 7.17 -12.52 5.86
N VAL A 247 7.51 -12.78 4.62
CA VAL A 247 6.58 -13.31 3.63
C VAL A 247 6.18 -14.67 4.16
N VAL A 248 4.89 -14.91 4.30
CA VAL A 248 4.39 -16.28 4.49
C VAL A 248 5.07 -17.12 3.42
N GLN A 249 5.93 -18.05 3.85
CA GLN A 249 6.64 -18.93 2.92
C GLN A 249 5.60 -19.56 1.99
N THR A 250 5.67 -19.20 0.74
CA THR A 250 4.74 -19.70 -0.26
C THR A 250 5.10 -21.16 -0.50
N ASN A 251 4.31 -22.09 0.02
CA ASN A 251 4.53 -23.49 -0.25
C ASN A 251 4.26 -23.75 -1.74
N LEU A 252 5.31 -24.08 -2.48
CA LEU A 252 5.26 -24.32 -3.93
C LEU A 252 4.21 -25.40 -4.29
N PHE A 253 4.07 -26.42 -3.46
CA PHE A 253 3.05 -27.45 -3.68
C PHE A 253 1.64 -26.86 -3.73
N ASN A 254 1.32 -25.92 -2.84
CA ASN A 254 0.01 -25.25 -2.83
C ASN A 254 -0.23 -24.39 -4.08
N LEU A 255 0.83 -23.97 -4.79
CA LEU A 255 0.69 -23.23 -6.05
C LEU A 255 0.27 -24.12 -7.21
N LEU A 256 0.57 -25.42 -7.12
CA LEU A 256 0.22 -26.42 -8.14
C LEU A 256 -1.18 -27.03 -7.92
N LEU A 257 -1.78 -26.79 -6.75
CA LEU A 257 -3.15 -27.26 -6.49
C LEU A 257 -4.18 -26.37 -7.22
N PRO A 258 -5.17 -26.95 -7.92
CA PRO A 258 -6.16 -26.19 -8.65
C PRO A 258 -7.09 -25.42 -7.72
N ASN A 259 -7.33 -24.15 -8.04
CA ASN A 259 -8.30 -23.30 -7.35
C ASN A 259 -9.54 -23.11 -8.21
N LEU A 260 -10.58 -23.91 -7.97
CA LEU A 260 -11.79 -23.93 -8.75
C LEU A 260 -12.80 -22.82 -8.39
N THR A 261 -12.44 -21.86 -7.53
CA THR A 261 -13.34 -20.77 -7.14
C THR A 261 -13.58 -19.75 -8.25
N LEU A 262 -12.79 -19.77 -9.31
CA LEU A 262 -12.80 -18.85 -10.47
C LEU A 262 -12.72 -17.35 -10.09
N LYS A 263 -12.32 -17.02 -8.87
CA LYS A 263 -12.18 -15.64 -8.40
C LYS A 263 -11.21 -14.80 -9.24
N GLY A 264 -10.26 -15.42 -9.91
CA GLY A 264 -9.35 -14.71 -10.83
C GLY A 264 -10.06 -14.12 -12.04
N LEU A 265 -11.20 -14.68 -12.46
CA LEU A 265 -11.91 -14.30 -13.69
C LEU A 265 -13.29 -13.68 -13.42
N VAL A 266 -14.13 -14.32 -12.59
CA VAL A 266 -15.56 -14.05 -12.52
C VAL A 266 -15.96 -13.31 -11.25
N TYR A 267 -16.61 -12.17 -11.38
CA TYR A 267 -17.24 -11.31 -10.36
C TYR A 267 -16.34 -10.76 -9.25
N ASP A 268 -15.11 -11.19 -9.09
CA ASP A 268 -14.24 -10.73 -8.02
C ASP A 268 -13.51 -9.43 -8.43
N SER A 269 -13.55 -8.42 -7.57
CA SER A 269 -12.83 -7.15 -7.78
C SER A 269 -11.31 -7.30 -7.68
N TYR A 270 -10.82 -8.38 -7.10
CA TYR A 270 -9.41 -8.75 -7.03
C TYR A 270 -9.02 -9.83 -8.06
N GLY A 271 -9.65 -9.80 -9.21
CA GLY A 271 -9.39 -10.58 -10.42
C GLY A 271 -9.76 -9.76 -11.63
N CYS A 272 -10.06 -10.40 -12.76
CA CYS A 272 -10.61 -9.72 -13.94
C CYS A 272 -12.00 -9.14 -13.66
N GLY A 273 -12.81 -9.83 -12.86
CA GLY A 273 -14.15 -9.36 -12.49
C GLY A 273 -15.16 -9.38 -13.63
N LEU A 274 -14.97 -10.23 -14.62
CA LEU A 274 -15.87 -10.42 -15.76
C LEU A 274 -17.11 -11.23 -15.36
N THR A 275 -18.10 -11.30 -16.22
CA THR A 275 -19.29 -12.15 -16.06
C THR A 275 -19.05 -13.58 -16.55
N VAL A 276 -19.93 -14.52 -16.19
CA VAL A 276 -19.80 -15.96 -16.51
C VAL A 276 -19.67 -16.24 -18.00
N ILE A 277 -20.22 -15.39 -18.85
CA ILE A 277 -20.10 -15.54 -20.31
C ILE A 277 -18.63 -15.59 -20.78
N SER A 278 -17.74 -14.90 -20.09
CA SER A 278 -16.31 -14.89 -20.41
C SER A 278 -15.63 -16.24 -20.11
N TRP A 279 -16.05 -16.93 -19.05
CA TRP A 279 -15.59 -18.29 -18.76
C TRP A 279 -16.08 -19.29 -19.81
N ILE A 280 -17.36 -19.21 -20.19
CA ILE A 280 -17.93 -20.03 -21.27
C ILE A 280 -17.19 -19.77 -22.58
N ALA A 281 -16.88 -18.50 -22.89
CA ALA A 281 -16.14 -18.13 -24.08
C ALA A 281 -14.73 -18.76 -24.15
N LEU A 282 -14.02 -18.87 -23.02
CA LEU A 282 -12.73 -19.56 -22.98
C LEU A 282 -12.85 -21.02 -23.39
N PHE A 283 -13.86 -21.75 -22.90
CA PHE A 283 -14.10 -23.13 -23.30
C PHE A 283 -14.52 -23.22 -24.76
N GLN A 284 -15.41 -22.35 -25.22
CA GLN A 284 -15.84 -22.31 -26.63
C GLN A 284 -14.68 -21.97 -27.58
N GLY A 285 -13.69 -21.19 -27.12
CA GLY A 285 -12.49 -20.88 -27.88
C GLY A 285 -11.61 -22.09 -28.20
N ILE A 286 -11.74 -23.20 -27.46
CA ILE A 286 -10.98 -24.44 -27.71
C ILE A 286 -11.33 -25.10 -29.04
N GLN A 287 -12.57 -24.96 -29.52
CA GLN A 287 -13.02 -25.56 -30.80
C GLN A 287 -12.36 -24.91 -32.01
N PHE A 288 -11.82 -23.70 -31.91
CA PHE A 288 -11.24 -22.96 -33.02
C PHE A 288 -9.72 -23.05 -33.01
N GLU A 289 -9.11 -23.39 -34.11
CA GLU A 289 -7.65 -23.51 -34.24
C GLU A 289 -6.93 -22.20 -33.81
N LYS A 290 -7.45 -21.05 -34.23
CA LYS A 290 -6.90 -19.73 -33.99
C LYS A 290 -6.84 -19.35 -32.49
N THR A 291 -7.79 -19.80 -31.66
CA THR A 291 -7.88 -19.42 -30.24
C THR A 291 -7.63 -20.58 -29.32
N ARG A 292 -7.50 -21.82 -29.79
CA ARG A 292 -7.37 -23.04 -28.98
C ARG A 292 -6.27 -22.99 -27.99
N LYS A 293 -5.02 -22.71 -28.43
CA LYS A 293 -3.83 -22.68 -27.57
C LYS A 293 -3.97 -21.64 -26.48
N LEU A 294 -4.36 -20.42 -26.84
CA LEU A 294 -4.55 -19.31 -25.92
C LEU A 294 -5.69 -19.58 -24.92
N SER A 295 -6.80 -20.15 -25.37
CA SER A 295 -7.93 -20.52 -24.50
C SER A 295 -7.51 -21.54 -23.44
N ILE A 296 -6.82 -22.60 -23.83
CA ILE A 296 -6.33 -23.63 -22.91
C ILE A 296 -5.37 -23.01 -21.90
N LEU A 297 -4.40 -22.22 -22.35
CA LEU A 297 -3.44 -21.55 -21.47
C LEU A 297 -4.14 -20.65 -20.45
N LEU A 298 -5.10 -19.82 -20.88
CA LEU A 298 -5.84 -18.93 -19.97
C LEU A 298 -6.69 -19.71 -18.96
N ILE A 299 -7.33 -20.80 -19.35
CA ILE A 299 -8.06 -21.67 -18.42
C ILE A 299 -7.10 -22.18 -17.32
N PHE A 300 -5.91 -22.68 -17.69
CA PHE A 300 -4.92 -23.10 -16.73
C PHE A 300 -4.46 -21.94 -15.84
N MET A 301 -4.22 -20.75 -16.39
CA MET A 301 -3.81 -19.56 -15.64
C MET A 301 -4.85 -19.14 -14.59
N PHE A 302 -6.15 -19.29 -14.88
CA PHE A 302 -7.21 -18.96 -13.90
C PHE A 302 -7.44 -20.05 -12.85
N ILE A 303 -7.08 -21.30 -13.15
CA ILE A 303 -7.26 -22.44 -12.23
C ILE A 303 -6.04 -22.62 -11.32
N PHE A 304 -4.81 -22.49 -11.84
CA PHE A 304 -3.59 -22.80 -11.09
C PHE A 304 -2.88 -21.55 -10.55
N PRO A 305 -2.76 -21.40 -9.22
CA PRO A 305 -2.12 -20.23 -8.59
C PRO A 305 -0.66 -19.97 -9.02
N ILE A 306 0.05 -20.97 -9.54
CA ILE A 306 1.43 -20.83 -10.01
C ILE A 306 1.56 -19.75 -11.08
N PHE A 307 0.59 -19.58 -11.96
CA PHE A 307 0.62 -18.55 -12.99
C PHE A 307 0.49 -17.14 -12.39
N SER A 308 -0.35 -16.96 -11.38
CA SER A 308 -0.43 -15.67 -10.69
C SER A 308 0.86 -15.37 -9.92
N TYR A 309 1.58 -16.39 -9.44
CA TYR A 309 2.89 -16.25 -8.81
C TYR A 309 3.95 -15.80 -9.83
N ILE A 310 4.01 -16.45 -11.01
CA ILE A 310 4.94 -16.10 -12.10
C ILE A 310 4.67 -14.68 -12.60
N LEU A 311 3.42 -14.34 -12.91
CA LEU A 311 3.04 -13.00 -13.39
C LEU A 311 3.40 -11.89 -12.39
N ASN A 312 3.42 -12.20 -11.10
CA ASN A 312 3.77 -11.26 -10.04
C ASN A 312 5.26 -11.26 -9.69
N GLY A 313 6.12 -11.69 -10.60
CA GLY A 313 7.58 -11.72 -10.42
C GLY A 313 8.05 -12.64 -9.29
N THR A 314 7.33 -13.73 -9.04
CA THR A 314 7.62 -14.75 -8.00
C THR A 314 7.63 -14.23 -6.55
N LEU A 315 7.00 -13.07 -6.30
CA LEU A 315 6.93 -12.49 -4.96
C LEU A 315 5.80 -13.11 -4.12
N TYR A 316 4.61 -13.27 -4.69
CA TYR A 316 3.44 -13.90 -4.04
C TYR A 316 2.37 -14.27 -5.06
N ALA A 317 1.54 -15.27 -4.73
CA ALA A 317 0.43 -15.70 -5.59
C ALA A 317 -0.87 -14.95 -5.21
N ARG A 318 -1.40 -14.14 -6.12
CA ARG A 318 -2.68 -13.44 -5.95
C ARG A 318 -3.42 -13.28 -7.26
N THR A 319 -4.72 -13.55 -7.22
CA THR A 319 -5.60 -13.49 -8.37
C THR A 319 -5.68 -12.12 -9.03
N LYS A 320 -5.43 -11.04 -8.29
CA LYS A 320 -5.52 -9.67 -8.82
C LYS A 320 -4.55 -9.35 -9.96
N ILE A 321 -3.41 -10.03 -10.06
CA ILE A 321 -2.48 -9.87 -11.19
C ILE A 321 -3.08 -10.38 -12.51
N LEU A 322 -4.04 -11.32 -12.43
CA LEU A 322 -4.69 -11.90 -13.61
C LEU A 322 -5.53 -10.88 -14.38
N VAL A 323 -5.77 -9.68 -13.84
CA VAL A 323 -6.38 -8.56 -14.58
C VAL A 323 -5.64 -8.25 -15.89
N LEU A 324 -4.35 -8.53 -15.95
CA LEU A 324 -3.53 -8.37 -17.16
C LEU A 324 -3.96 -9.31 -18.30
N CYS A 325 -4.64 -10.42 -17.99
CA CYS A 325 -5.19 -11.35 -18.97
C CYS A 325 -6.56 -10.89 -19.53
N LEU A 326 -7.18 -9.87 -18.94
CA LEU A 326 -8.50 -9.37 -19.32
C LEU A 326 -8.64 -9.09 -20.83
N PRO A 327 -7.69 -8.38 -21.50
CA PRO A 327 -7.78 -8.15 -22.94
C PRO A 327 -7.83 -9.44 -23.75
N LEU A 328 -7.02 -10.45 -23.40
CA LEU A 328 -6.95 -11.73 -24.11
C LEU A 328 -8.26 -12.51 -23.97
N VAL A 329 -8.88 -12.48 -22.80
CA VAL A 329 -10.21 -13.09 -22.57
C VAL A 329 -11.27 -12.42 -23.44
N LEU A 330 -11.25 -11.09 -23.52
CA LEU A 330 -12.19 -10.32 -24.34
C LEU A 330 -11.99 -10.57 -25.84
N MET A 331 -10.76 -10.80 -26.27
CA MET A 331 -10.47 -11.18 -27.66
C MET A 331 -11.09 -12.53 -28.00
N ILE A 332 -10.94 -13.53 -27.13
CA ILE A 332 -11.56 -14.86 -27.34
C ILE A 332 -13.08 -14.76 -27.31
N LEU A 333 -13.66 -14.00 -26.38
CA LEU A 333 -15.10 -13.72 -26.32
C LEU A 333 -15.61 -13.12 -27.65
N SER A 334 -14.92 -12.11 -28.16
CA SER A 334 -15.27 -11.43 -29.40
C SER A 334 -15.17 -12.37 -30.59
N TYR A 335 -14.14 -13.22 -30.66
CA TYR A 335 -13.94 -14.19 -31.68
C TYR A 335 -15.07 -15.24 -31.68
N TRP A 336 -15.37 -15.83 -30.52
CA TRP A 336 -16.47 -16.81 -30.41
C TRP A 336 -17.82 -16.24 -30.81
N LEU A 337 -18.15 -15.05 -30.38
CA LEU A 337 -19.38 -14.38 -30.74
C LEU A 337 -19.45 -14.11 -32.27
N GLN A 338 -18.35 -13.80 -32.92
CA GLN A 338 -18.29 -13.54 -34.35
C GLN A 338 -18.49 -14.82 -35.17
N GLU A 339 -17.84 -15.91 -34.77
CA GLU A 339 -17.93 -17.20 -35.46
C GLU A 339 -19.30 -17.87 -35.30
N ARG A 340 -20.03 -17.53 -34.23
CA ARG A 340 -21.39 -18.04 -33.97
C ARG A 340 -21.48 -19.56 -34.00
N LYS A 341 -20.49 -20.28 -33.51
CA LYS A 341 -20.49 -21.74 -33.34
C LYS A 341 -20.58 -22.12 -31.88
N LEU A 342 -21.55 -22.97 -31.54
CA LEU A 342 -21.76 -23.46 -30.19
C LEU A 342 -21.42 -24.95 -30.09
N ASN A 343 -20.43 -25.30 -29.32
CA ASN A 343 -20.13 -26.67 -28.92
C ASN A 343 -20.81 -26.98 -27.58
N LYS A 344 -21.84 -27.83 -27.62
CA LYS A 344 -22.63 -28.21 -26.43
C LYS A 344 -21.78 -28.95 -25.38
N GLY A 345 -20.84 -29.81 -25.80
CA GLY A 345 -19.95 -30.52 -24.86
C GLY A 345 -19.03 -29.58 -24.11
N LEU A 346 -18.43 -28.59 -24.77
CA LEU A 346 -17.61 -27.57 -24.12
C LEU A 346 -18.44 -26.64 -23.22
N LEU A 347 -19.71 -26.39 -23.57
CA LEU A 347 -20.62 -25.63 -22.71
C LEU A 347 -20.90 -26.39 -21.39
N VAL A 348 -21.21 -27.69 -21.49
CA VAL A 348 -21.41 -28.54 -20.32
C VAL A 348 -20.15 -28.59 -19.47
N LEU A 349 -18.99 -28.79 -20.10
CA LEU A 349 -17.70 -28.82 -19.38
C LEU A 349 -17.43 -27.51 -18.64
N ALA A 350 -17.65 -26.35 -19.27
CA ALA A 350 -17.52 -25.05 -18.62
C ALA A 350 -18.44 -24.91 -17.39
N SER A 351 -19.67 -25.44 -17.51
CA SER A 351 -20.70 -25.34 -16.47
C SER A 351 -20.35 -26.12 -15.20
N LEU A 352 -19.59 -27.23 -15.31
CA LEU A 352 -19.16 -28.04 -14.17
C LEU A 352 -18.30 -27.27 -13.16
N PHE A 353 -17.66 -26.20 -13.56
CA PHE A 353 -16.85 -25.34 -12.67
C PHE A 353 -17.67 -24.27 -11.94
N LEU A 354 -18.94 -24.07 -12.26
CA LEU A 354 -19.77 -22.98 -11.78
C LEU A 354 -20.64 -23.47 -10.59
N CYS A 355 -20.02 -23.61 -9.41
CA CYS A 355 -20.65 -24.27 -8.23
C CYS A 355 -21.17 -23.29 -7.17
N THR A 356 -20.92 -21.97 -7.27
CA THR A 356 -21.41 -21.00 -6.27
C THR A 356 -22.78 -20.44 -6.67
N LYS A 357 -23.58 -19.96 -5.69
CA LYS A 357 -24.89 -19.36 -5.97
C LYS A 357 -24.83 -18.25 -7.03
N THR A 358 -23.81 -17.37 -6.93
CA THR A 358 -23.60 -16.26 -7.88
C THR A 358 -23.19 -16.74 -9.27
N THR A 359 -22.32 -17.75 -9.36
CA THR A 359 -21.90 -18.29 -10.66
C THR A 359 -23.00 -19.12 -11.31
N LEU A 360 -23.85 -19.83 -10.56
CA LEU A 360 -25.02 -20.53 -11.10
C LEU A 360 -26.06 -19.55 -11.65
N LEU A 361 -26.36 -18.46 -10.94
CA LEU A 361 -27.24 -17.43 -11.48
C LEU A 361 -26.66 -16.82 -12.75
N GLY A 362 -25.36 -16.51 -12.76
CA GLY A 362 -24.67 -16.02 -13.96
C GLY A 362 -24.71 -17.04 -15.12
N LEU A 363 -24.66 -18.34 -14.83
CA LEU A 363 -24.82 -19.39 -15.82
C LEU A 363 -26.23 -19.37 -16.43
N LEU A 364 -27.27 -19.32 -15.62
CA LEU A 364 -28.65 -19.26 -16.11
C LEU A 364 -28.87 -18.06 -17.04
N ILE A 365 -28.42 -16.88 -16.62
CA ILE A 365 -28.51 -15.67 -17.45
C ILE A 365 -27.71 -15.81 -18.74
N SER A 366 -26.53 -16.43 -18.68
CA SER A 366 -25.68 -16.66 -19.86
C SER A 366 -26.30 -17.69 -20.83
N LEU A 367 -26.97 -18.73 -20.32
CA LEU A 367 -27.66 -19.72 -21.12
C LEU A 367 -28.85 -19.12 -21.88
N VAL A 368 -29.63 -18.27 -21.19
CA VAL A 368 -30.73 -17.53 -21.87
C VAL A 368 -30.16 -16.64 -22.97
N PHE A 369 -29.10 -15.90 -22.71
CA PHE A 369 -28.43 -15.07 -23.71
C PHE A 369 -27.95 -15.94 -24.92
N ILE A 370 -27.25 -17.03 -24.64
CA ILE A 370 -26.74 -17.93 -25.67
C ILE A 370 -27.90 -18.45 -26.54
N GLY A 371 -29.01 -18.91 -25.93
CA GLY A 371 -30.20 -19.35 -26.64
C GLY A 371 -30.71 -18.31 -27.65
N TYR A 372 -30.95 -17.08 -27.16
CA TYR A 372 -31.42 -15.98 -28.02
C TYR A 372 -30.40 -15.57 -29.07
N TYR A 373 -29.12 -15.51 -28.73
CA TYR A 373 -28.05 -15.10 -29.66
C TYR A 373 -27.91 -16.08 -30.85
N PHE A 374 -27.98 -17.37 -30.58
CA PHE A 374 -27.87 -18.41 -31.61
C PHE A 374 -29.18 -18.62 -32.40
N MET A 375 -30.32 -18.09 -31.92
CA MET A 375 -31.58 -17.99 -32.69
C MET A 375 -31.65 -16.74 -33.58
N ASP A 376 -30.52 -16.12 -33.89
CA ASP A 376 -30.32 -14.97 -34.78
C ASP A 376 -30.93 -13.62 -34.28
N LYS A 377 -31.30 -13.52 -33.02
CA LYS A 377 -31.78 -12.26 -32.43
C LYS A 377 -30.58 -11.41 -31.98
N LYS A 378 -30.05 -10.58 -32.88
CA LYS A 378 -28.82 -9.79 -32.68
C LYS A 378 -28.96 -8.70 -31.62
N GLU A 379 -30.16 -8.22 -31.35
CA GLU A 379 -30.48 -7.24 -30.34
C GLU A 379 -30.14 -7.73 -28.91
N CYS A 380 -30.07 -9.05 -28.70
CA CYS A 380 -29.74 -9.64 -27.40
C CYS A 380 -28.35 -9.24 -26.88
N LEU A 381 -27.38 -8.88 -27.75
CA LEU A 381 -26.07 -8.37 -27.32
C LEU A 381 -26.21 -7.07 -26.52
N MET A 382 -27.05 -6.14 -27.00
CA MET A 382 -27.27 -4.86 -26.31
C MET A 382 -28.04 -5.06 -25.02
N THR A 383 -29.02 -5.96 -24.99
CA THR A 383 -29.75 -6.29 -23.76
C THR A 383 -28.86 -6.97 -22.75
N TYR A 384 -28.01 -7.92 -23.17
CA TYR A 384 -27.09 -8.58 -22.25
C TYR A 384 -25.98 -7.63 -21.73
N ALA A 385 -25.63 -6.58 -22.46
CA ALA A 385 -24.69 -5.56 -22.02
C ALA A 385 -25.12 -4.87 -20.71
N LEU A 386 -26.42 -4.88 -20.39
CA LEU A 386 -26.93 -4.39 -19.11
C LEU A 386 -26.47 -5.26 -17.92
N VAL A 387 -26.22 -6.55 -18.11
CA VAL A 387 -25.82 -7.47 -17.04
C VAL A 387 -24.50 -7.06 -16.37
N PRO A 388 -23.38 -6.89 -17.09
CA PRO A 388 -22.15 -6.40 -16.46
C PRO A 388 -22.32 -5.01 -15.85
N MET A 389 -23.13 -4.11 -16.45
CA MET A 389 -23.39 -2.78 -15.90
C MET A 389 -24.14 -2.85 -14.55
N ILE A 390 -25.19 -3.68 -14.45
CA ILE A 390 -25.95 -3.88 -13.22
C ILE A 390 -25.07 -4.51 -12.13
N VAL A 391 -24.28 -5.54 -12.49
CA VAL A 391 -23.38 -6.22 -11.56
C VAL A 391 -22.32 -5.25 -11.03
N PHE A 392 -21.69 -4.49 -11.91
CA PHE A 392 -20.68 -3.49 -11.51
C PHE A 392 -21.28 -2.41 -10.60
N THR A 393 -22.40 -1.82 -10.99
CA THR A 393 -23.08 -0.75 -10.23
C THR A 393 -23.51 -1.26 -8.85
N GLY A 394 -24.17 -2.41 -8.79
CA GLY A 394 -24.63 -3.01 -7.53
C GLY A 394 -23.48 -3.37 -6.57
N PHE A 395 -22.33 -3.79 -7.13
CA PHE A 395 -21.14 -4.08 -6.32
C PHE A 395 -20.50 -2.81 -5.76
N ASN A 396 -20.44 -1.73 -6.54
CA ASN A 396 -19.65 -0.53 -6.20
C ASN A 396 -20.43 0.59 -5.54
N TYR A 397 -21.77 0.61 -5.61
CA TYR A 397 -22.62 1.72 -5.20
C TYR A 397 -22.33 2.24 -3.78
N ASN A 398 -22.15 1.36 -2.79
CA ASN A 398 -21.96 1.71 -1.38
C ASN A 398 -20.49 1.62 -0.91
N GLN A 399 -19.53 1.50 -1.82
CA GLN A 399 -18.12 1.25 -1.48
C GLN A 399 -17.27 2.53 -1.46
N CYS A 400 -17.84 3.65 -1.85
CA CYS A 400 -17.15 4.94 -1.93
C CYS A 400 -16.97 5.61 -0.57
N LEU A 401 -16.08 6.59 -0.50
CA LEU A 401 -15.70 7.25 0.73
C LEU A 401 -16.77 8.24 1.19
N ASP A 402 -17.18 8.10 2.45
CA ASP A 402 -18.08 9.08 3.09
C ASP A 402 -17.42 10.48 3.16
N LEU A 403 -18.15 11.52 2.73
CA LEU A 403 -17.66 12.90 2.74
C LEU A 403 -17.33 13.42 4.14
N LYS A 404 -18.06 12.97 5.17
CA LYS A 404 -17.78 13.35 6.57
C LYS A 404 -16.44 12.77 7.01
N LEU A 405 -16.14 11.52 6.61
CA LEU A 405 -14.86 10.88 6.90
C LEU A 405 -13.70 11.58 6.16
N TYR A 406 -13.89 11.91 4.88
CA TYR A 406 -12.92 12.68 4.10
C TYR A 406 -12.61 14.04 4.75
N ASN A 407 -13.65 14.81 5.03
CA ASN A 407 -13.50 16.14 5.65
C ASN A 407 -12.88 16.07 7.05
N SER A 408 -13.10 15.00 7.79
CA SER A 408 -12.50 14.83 9.13
C SER A 408 -10.98 14.61 9.11
N MET A 409 -10.43 14.14 7.98
CA MET A 409 -8.98 14.09 7.77
C MET A 409 -8.37 15.49 7.68
N TYR A 410 -9.09 16.45 7.07
CA TYR A 410 -8.66 17.84 6.89
C TYR A 410 -9.17 18.75 8.01
N SER A 411 -9.09 18.32 9.28
CA SER A 411 -9.58 19.07 10.42
C SER A 411 -8.92 20.46 10.53
N LYS A 412 -9.69 21.51 10.28
CA LYS A 412 -9.25 22.91 10.40
C LYS A 412 -8.79 23.25 11.83
N ASP A 413 -9.38 22.61 12.85
CA ASP A 413 -8.99 22.83 14.25
C ASP A 413 -7.60 22.27 14.53
N LYS A 414 -7.31 21.03 14.09
CA LYS A 414 -5.97 20.43 14.20
C LYS A 414 -4.95 21.24 13.42
N GLN A 415 -5.27 21.63 12.19
CA GLN A 415 -4.39 22.47 11.36
C GLN A 415 -4.04 23.78 12.05
N LYS A 416 -5.03 24.50 12.61
CA LYS A 416 -4.79 25.74 13.35
C LYS A 416 -3.92 25.53 14.59
N LEU A 417 -4.09 24.41 15.33
CA LEU A 417 -3.21 24.07 16.46
C LEU A 417 -1.76 23.89 16.03
N ILE A 418 -1.52 23.19 14.91
CA ILE A 418 -0.19 23.00 14.35
C ILE A 418 0.42 24.35 13.90
N GLN A 419 -0.32 25.14 13.14
CA GLN A 419 0.17 26.38 12.52
C GLN A 419 0.58 27.46 13.52
N ARG A 420 -0.17 27.62 14.61
CA ARG A 420 0.06 28.71 15.60
C ARG A 420 1.08 28.33 16.69
N ASN A 421 1.49 27.07 16.76
CA ASN A 421 2.42 26.61 17.78
C ASN A 421 3.84 26.35 17.21
N ASP A 422 4.86 26.52 18.05
CA ASP A 422 6.24 26.18 17.73
C ASP A 422 6.48 24.69 17.99
N LEU A 423 6.64 23.91 16.91
CA LEU A 423 6.83 22.46 16.94
C LEU A 423 8.29 22.11 16.64
N LYS A 424 9.12 22.02 17.69
CA LYS A 424 10.57 21.78 17.56
C LYS A 424 10.95 20.30 17.38
N GLN A 425 10.04 19.40 17.70
CA GLN A 425 10.24 17.94 17.69
C GLN A 425 9.04 17.29 17.04
N ARG A 426 9.01 15.96 17.03
CA ARG A 426 7.90 15.20 16.41
C ARG A 426 6.56 15.44 17.09
N THR A 427 5.54 15.30 16.28
CA THR A 427 4.13 15.40 16.64
C THR A 427 3.42 14.08 16.38
N ALA A 428 2.58 13.64 17.32
CA ALA A 428 1.67 12.50 17.16
C ALA A 428 0.21 12.98 17.16
N ASP A 429 -0.62 12.33 16.39
CA ASP A 429 -2.08 12.53 16.39
C ASP A 429 -2.76 11.26 16.94
N LEU A 430 -3.10 11.25 18.24
CA LEU A 430 -3.75 10.11 18.89
C LEU A 430 -5.23 9.96 18.51
N ASP A 431 -5.83 11.00 17.96
CA ASP A 431 -7.20 11.01 17.46
C ASP A 431 -7.23 10.98 15.91
N GLN A 432 -6.34 10.22 15.29
CA GLN A 432 -6.32 10.05 13.84
C GLN A 432 -7.63 9.43 13.35
N VAL A 433 -8.16 9.98 12.25
CA VAL A 433 -9.38 9.48 11.63
C VAL A 433 -9.03 8.56 10.48
N GLY A 434 -9.54 7.33 10.54
CA GLY A 434 -9.32 6.34 9.50
C GLY A 434 -7.83 5.99 9.35
N TYR A 435 -7.31 6.14 8.15
CA TYR A 435 -5.91 5.87 7.80
C TYR A 435 -5.16 7.16 7.46
N SER A 436 -5.37 8.25 8.23
CA SER A 436 -4.72 9.55 8.01
C SER A 436 -3.26 9.62 8.51
N VAL A 437 -2.64 8.48 8.78
CA VAL A 437 -1.29 8.36 9.34
C VAL A 437 -0.22 9.10 8.53
N ASN A 438 -0.34 9.14 7.21
CA ASN A 438 0.59 9.86 6.32
C ASN A 438 0.16 11.31 6.04
N HIS A 439 -0.99 11.74 6.55
CA HIS A 439 -1.45 13.12 6.33
C HIS A 439 -0.66 14.12 7.18
N ILE A 440 -0.18 15.20 6.57
CA ILE A 440 0.53 16.31 7.22
C ILE A 440 -0.37 17.55 7.16
N TYR A 441 -0.64 18.15 8.31
CA TYR A 441 -1.45 19.37 8.40
C TYR A 441 -0.69 20.63 7.98
N ASP A 442 0.63 20.64 8.23
CA ASP A 442 1.54 21.74 7.90
C ASP A 442 2.99 21.20 7.88
N LEU A 443 3.88 21.80 7.09
CA LEU A 443 5.29 21.40 7.01
C LEU A 443 6.10 21.59 8.30
N LYS A 444 5.55 22.24 9.32
CA LYS A 444 6.12 22.27 10.68
C LYS A 444 5.97 20.94 11.41
N GLU A 445 5.01 20.10 10.98
CA GLU A 445 4.73 18.81 11.60
C GLU A 445 5.72 17.75 11.12
N VAL A 446 6.33 17.04 12.05
CA VAL A 446 7.18 15.88 11.78
C VAL A 446 6.60 14.67 12.51
N LYS A 447 6.41 13.55 11.82
CA LYS A 447 5.77 12.33 12.35
C LYS A 447 6.74 11.16 12.46
N ALA A 448 6.56 10.33 13.49
CA ALA A 448 7.19 9.01 13.61
C ALA A 448 6.30 7.88 13.05
N SER A 449 5.00 8.13 12.94
CA SER A 449 4.04 7.20 12.34
C SER A 449 4.16 7.17 10.82
N SER A 450 3.84 6.03 10.21
CA SER A 450 3.84 5.86 8.74
C SER A 450 3.01 4.67 8.30
N TYR A 451 2.52 4.72 7.05
CA TYR A 451 1.92 3.58 6.37
C TYR A 451 2.48 3.46 4.96
N THR A 452 3.25 2.40 4.72
CA THR A 452 3.78 2.08 3.39
C THR A 452 3.73 0.58 3.12
N SER A 453 3.76 0.20 1.85
CA SER A 453 3.86 -1.22 1.47
C SER A 453 5.25 -1.81 1.72
N THR A 454 6.27 -0.96 1.82
CA THR A 454 7.68 -1.30 2.05
C THR A 454 8.16 -0.66 3.35
N SER A 455 7.58 -1.10 4.49
CA SER A 455 7.97 -0.56 5.79
C SER A 455 9.34 -1.08 6.22
N ASN A 456 10.11 -0.21 6.91
CA ASN A 456 11.41 -0.57 7.49
C ASN A 456 11.27 -1.70 8.51
N SER A 457 11.94 -2.83 8.27
CA SER A 457 11.81 -4.04 9.09
C SER A 457 12.37 -3.88 10.50
N LEU A 458 13.49 -3.17 10.66
CA LEU A 458 14.10 -2.91 11.96
C LEU A 458 13.20 -1.99 12.81
N TYR A 459 12.62 -0.96 12.19
CA TYR A 459 11.69 -0.08 12.87
C TYR A 459 10.40 -0.81 13.29
N ASN A 460 9.88 -1.70 12.44
CA ASN A 460 8.77 -2.58 12.80
C ASN A 460 9.10 -3.45 14.01
N THR A 461 10.29 -4.06 14.03
CA THR A 461 10.76 -4.89 15.15
C THR A 461 10.86 -4.07 16.43
N PHE A 462 11.45 -2.85 16.37
CA PHE A 462 11.52 -1.97 17.53
C PHE A 462 10.13 -1.63 18.08
N VAL A 463 9.20 -1.19 17.21
CA VAL A 463 7.87 -0.75 17.65
C VAL A 463 7.03 -1.90 18.19
N TYR A 464 7.03 -3.06 17.54
CA TYR A 464 6.12 -4.14 17.88
C TYR A 464 6.71 -5.26 18.73
N ASP A 465 8.01 -5.52 18.64
CA ASP A 465 8.64 -6.63 19.34
C ASP A 465 9.48 -6.18 20.53
N ILE A 466 10.07 -4.97 20.52
CA ILE A 466 10.86 -4.44 21.63
C ILE A 466 9.99 -3.61 22.58
N ILE A 467 9.45 -2.48 22.11
CA ILE A 467 8.64 -1.58 22.98
C ILE A 467 7.15 -1.96 23.03
N LYS A 468 6.76 -3.06 22.38
CA LYS A 468 5.44 -3.67 22.49
C LYS A 468 4.27 -2.71 22.27
N SER A 469 4.38 -1.82 21.30
CA SER A 469 3.21 -1.05 20.87
C SER A 469 2.12 -1.99 20.36
N PRO A 470 0.85 -1.77 20.74
CA PRO A 470 -0.25 -2.63 20.30
C PRO A 470 -0.40 -2.69 18.79
N ILE A 471 -0.70 -3.88 18.25
CA ILE A 471 -0.91 -4.09 16.82
C ILE A 471 -2.40 -3.91 16.49
N PRO A 472 -2.82 -2.75 15.92
CA PRO A 472 -4.22 -2.49 15.60
C PRO A 472 -4.69 -3.15 14.31
N GLN A 473 -3.76 -3.48 13.41
CA GLN A 473 -4.03 -4.01 12.07
C GLN A 473 -3.68 -5.51 11.95
N SER A 474 -4.14 -6.14 10.90
CA SER A 474 -3.82 -7.55 10.62
C SER A 474 -2.41 -7.76 10.06
N ASN A 475 -1.75 -6.70 9.59
CA ASN A 475 -0.34 -6.70 9.18
C ASN A 475 0.42 -5.60 9.93
N ARG A 476 1.76 -5.64 9.87
CA ARG A 476 2.66 -4.69 10.55
C ARG A 476 3.15 -3.56 9.62
N THR A 477 2.45 -3.28 8.53
CA THR A 477 2.86 -2.25 7.57
C THR A 477 2.41 -0.85 7.94
N ILE A 478 1.52 -0.75 8.92
CA ILE A 478 0.99 0.51 9.43
C ILE A 478 1.50 0.69 10.84
N ILE A 479 2.36 1.69 11.04
CA ILE A 479 2.79 2.16 12.35
C ILE A 479 1.95 3.39 12.67
N THR A 480 1.06 3.25 13.65
CA THR A 480 0.20 4.35 14.12
C THR A 480 0.75 4.94 15.41
N ASP A 481 0.41 6.19 15.67
CA ASP A 481 0.68 6.81 16.95
C ASP A 481 -0.03 6.06 18.07
N SER A 482 0.60 5.99 19.23
CA SER A 482 0.17 5.23 20.40
C SER A 482 0.38 6.04 21.68
N GLU A 483 -0.48 5.83 22.67
CA GLU A 483 -0.32 6.40 24.02
C GLU A 483 0.82 5.73 24.83
N ASN A 484 1.51 4.74 24.26
CA ASN A 484 2.66 4.10 24.89
C ASN A 484 3.77 5.13 25.17
N TYR A 485 4.06 5.39 26.45
CA TYR A 485 5.05 6.40 26.85
C TYR A 485 6.45 6.12 26.30
N LEU A 486 6.85 4.85 26.21
CA LEU A 486 8.15 4.47 25.65
C LEU A 486 8.23 4.88 24.17
N TYR A 487 7.16 4.59 23.40
CA TYR A 487 7.07 5.03 22.01
C TYR A 487 7.15 6.55 21.89
N LEU A 488 6.32 7.25 22.65
CA LEU A 488 6.27 8.72 22.61
C LEU A 488 7.63 9.35 22.99
N SER A 489 8.27 8.84 24.05
CA SER A 489 9.52 9.41 24.54
C SER A 489 10.71 9.06 23.64
N MET A 490 10.90 7.78 23.29
CA MET A 490 12.05 7.32 22.51
C MET A 490 11.98 7.77 21.04
N MET A 491 10.77 7.99 20.52
CA MET A 491 10.58 8.56 19.17
C MET A 491 10.55 10.08 19.15
N SER A 492 10.95 10.74 20.26
CA SER A 492 11.06 12.21 20.34
C SER A 492 9.75 12.94 20.08
N ILE A 493 8.62 12.33 20.44
CA ILE A 493 7.30 12.93 20.24
C ILE A 493 7.04 13.92 21.37
N GLN A 494 7.41 15.17 21.13
CA GLN A 494 7.22 16.25 22.07
C GLN A 494 5.79 16.77 22.10
N ASN A 495 5.11 16.72 20.95
CA ASN A 495 3.80 17.31 20.73
C ASN A 495 2.78 16.22 20.44
N VAL A 496 1.60 16.31 21.07
CA VAL A 496 0.53 15.34 20.89
C VAL A 496 -0.80 16.07 20.67
N LEU A 497 -1.45 15.76 19.55
CA LEU A 497 -2.84 16.13 19.30
C LEU A 497 -3.75 15.07 19.89
N SER A 498 -4.64 15.45 20.80
CA SER A 498 -5.59 14.54 21.44
C SER A 498 -6.84 15.26 21.89
N LYS A 499 -7.93 14.52 22.09
CA LYS A 499 -9.12 15.00 22.82
C LYS A 499 -9.00 14.81 24.33
N ASP A 500 -8.18 13.83 24.74
CA ASP A 500 -7.92 13.53 26.14
C ASP A 500 -6.60 14.18 26.58
N SER A 501 -6.57 14.76 27.79
CA SER A 501 -5.37 15.36 28.41
C SER A 501 -4.73 14.43 29.46
N ASN A 502 -5.28 13.25 29.72
CA ASN A 502 -4.78 12.30 30.71
C ASN A 502 -3.62 11.46 30.16
N LEU A 503 -2.54 12.12 29.74
CA LEU A 503 -1.32 11.48 29.24
C LEU A 503 -0.14 11.84 30.14
N TYR A 504 0.59 10.82 30.62
CA TYR A 504 1.70 11.04 31.55
C TYR A 504 2.82 11.90 30.95
N GLY A 505 3.33 12.84 31.75
CA GLY A 505 4.41 13.74 31.33
C GLY A 505 3.98 14.88 30.39
N TYR A 506 2.77 14.83 29.82
CA TYR A 506 2.27 15.84 28.91
C TYR A 506 1.36 16.86 29.61
N LYS A 507 1.54 18.13 29.23
CA LYS A 507 0.73 19.26 29.69
C LYS A 507 0.02 19.87 28.53
N GLU A 508 -1.23 20.25 28.71
CA GLU A 508 -2.01 21.01 27.73
C GLU A 508 -1.38 22.40 27.54
N VAL A 509 -1.09 22.77 26.30
CA VAL A 509 -0.51 24.07 25.95
C VAL A 509 -1.44 24.90 25.09
N ASP A 510 -2.37 24.25 24.39
CA ASP A 510 -3.30 24.93 23.48
C ASP A 510 -4.53 24.08 23.22
N ILE A 511 -5.67 24.73 22.92
CA ILE A 511 -6.93 24.09 22.63
C ILE A 511 -7.65 24.75 21.45
N LYS A 512 -8.26 23.94 20.58
CA LYS A 512 -9.15 24.41 19.53
C LYS A 512 -10.29 23.41 19.28
N GLY A 513 -11.52 23.90 19.49
CA GLY A 513 -12.69 23.02 19.47
C GLY A 513 -12.55 21.88 20.49
N LYS A 514 -12.69 20.65 20.04
CA LYS A 514 -12.54 19.46 20.88
C LYS A 514 -11.11 18.90 20.93
N TYR A 515 -10.17 19.50 20.22
CA TYR A 515 -8.79 19.02 20.16
C TYR A 515 -7.88 19.87 21.02
N LYS A 516 -6.93 19.23 21.63
CA LYS A 516 -5.90 19.78 22.51
C LYS A 516 -4.53 19.49 21.92
N LEU A 517 -3.63 20.45 22.07
CA LEU A 517 -2.20 20.24 21.86
C LEU A 517 -1.55 20.05 23.22
N LEU A 518 -1.01 18.87 23.42
CA LEU A 518 -0.27 18.50 24.64
C LEU A 518 1.24 18.54 24.36
N LYS A 519 2.06 18.93 25.34
CA LYS A 519 3.51 19.02 25.18
C LYS A 519 4.26 18.37 26.34
N ASN A 520 5.29 17.58 26.02
CA ASN A 520 6.25 17.02 26.96
C ASN A 520 7.67 17.44 26.57
N LYS A 521 8.35 18.21 27.43
CA LYS A 521 9.73 18.67 27.19
C LYS A 521 10.82 17.64 27.60
N ASN A 522 10.42 16.53 28.22
CA ASN A 522 11.33 15.52 28.78
C ASN A 522 11.48 14.28 27.88
N VAL A 523 10.92 14.31 26.68
CA VAL A 523 11.18 13.25 25.68
C VAL A 523 12.63 13.32 25.19
N PHE A 524 13.18 12.21 24.71
CA PHE A 524 14.51 12.21 24.10
C PHE A 524 14.56 13.15 22.89
N PRO A 525 15.66 13.88 22.69
CA PRO A 525 15.88 14.56 21.41
C PRO A 525 15.97 13.57 20.24
N MET A 526 15.64 14.00 19.03
CA MET A 526 15.80 13.16 17.83
C MET A 526 17.25 12.71 17.62
N VAL A 527 18.21 13.51 18.06
CA VAL A 527 19.65 13.22 18.03
C VAL A 527 20.25 13.63 19.37
N TYR A 528 20.97 12.73 20.01
CA TYR A 528 21.61 12.97 21.32
C TYR A 528 22.88 12.12 21.48
N VAL A 529 23.64 12.39 22.53
CA VAL A 529 24.83 11.62 22.91
C VAL A 529 24.65 11.00 24.31
N THR A 530 25.15 9.79 24.48
CA THR A 530 25.13 9.07 25.77
C THR A 530 26.31 8.13 25.90
N SER A 531 26.77 7.95 27.13
CA SER A 531 27.72 6.89 27.55
C SER A 531 27.01 5.69 28.18
N ASP A 532 25.70 5.79 28.44
CA ASP A 532 24.89 4.73 29.05
C ASP A 532 24.53 3.69 28.01
N THR A 533 25.39 2.72 27.82
CA THR A 533 25.24 1.66 26.80
C THR A 533 25.05 0.28 27.42
N LEU A 534 24.48 -0.64 26.68
CA LEU A 534 24.41 -2.06 27.00
C LEU A 534 24.68 -2.87 25.72
N SER A 535 25.44 -3.95 25.84
CA SER A 535 25.69 -4.83 24.68
C SER A 535 24.43 -5.53 24.21
N GLU A 536 24.32 -5.72 22.90
CA GLU A 536 23.21 -6.45 22.28
C GLU A 536 23.09 -7.87 22.83
N SER A 537 24.23 -8.54 23.09
CA SER A 537 24.30 -9.91 23.66
C SER A 537 23.69 -10.00 25.07
N LYS A 538 23.85 -8.96 25.90
CA LYS A 538 23.19 -8.88 27.21
C LYS A 538 21.71 -8.56 27.09
N PHE A 539 21.33 -7.63 26.20
CA PHE A 539 19.95 -7.24 25.98
C PHE A 539 19.06 -8.40 25.44
N ASP A 540 19.59 -9.22 24.55
CA ASP A 540 18.85 -10.33 23.93
C ASP A 540 18.51 -11.47 24.91
N LYS A 541 19.15 -11.50 26.08
CA LYS A 541 18.79 -12.43 27.17
C LYS A 541 17.59 -11.96 28.00
N LEU A 542 17.16 -10.71 27.81
CA LEU A 542 16.02 -10.14 28.54
C LEU A 542 14.71 -10.46 27.83
N PHE A 543 13.71 -10.79 28.62
CA PHE A 543 12.34 -10.99 28.15
C PHE A 543 11.39 -9.90 28.65
N TYR A 544 10.24 -9.79 28.03
CA TYR A 544 9.20 -8.83 28.39
C TYR A 544 8.67 -9.10 29.80
N PRO A 545 8.47 -8.06 30.63
CA PRO A 545 8.68 -6.64 30.35
C PRO A 545 10.05 -6.10 30.80
N TYR A 546 10.98 -6.93 31.26
CA TYR A 546 12.27 -6.53 31.82
C TYR A 546 13.21 -5.87 30.80
N ASN A 547 12.94 -6.07 29.51
CA ASN A 547 13.65 -5.38 28.42
C ASN A 547 13.20 -3.92 28.23
N LEU A 548 12.01 -3.53 28.71
CA LEU A 548 11.40 -2.21 28.44
C LEU A 548 12.14 -1.06 29.11
N ASP A 549 12.30 -1.13 30.44
CA ASP A 549 13.03 -0.10 31.19
C ASP A 549 14.53 -0.17 30.90
N THR A 550 15.04 -1.35 30.50
CA THR A 550 16.42 -1.53 30.06
C THR A 550 16.71 -0.75 28.78
N VAL A 551 15.94 -0.94 27.70
CA VAL A 551 16.16 -0.22 26.42
C VAL A 551 15.92 1.28 26.56
N TYR A 552 15.11 1.70 27.51
CA TYR A 552 14.92 3.10 27.81
C TYR A 552 16.14 3.71 28.48
N ASN A 553 16.71 3.04 29.52
CA ASN A 553 17.78 3.54 30.32
C ASN A 553 19.19 3.24 29.80
N ARG A 554 19.32 2.30 28.87
CA ARG A 554 20.58 1.93 28.19
C ARG A 554 20.38 1.97 26.69
N THR A 555 21.35 2.53 25.99
CA THR A 555 21.40 2.42 24.53
C THR A 555 22.00 1.09 24.15
N ILE A 556 21.25 0.30 23.40
CA ILE A 556 21.72 -1.02 22.94
C ILE A 556 22.66 -0.81 21.76
N VAL A 557 23.87 -1.38 21.87
CA VAL A 557 24.93 -1.23 20.89
C VAL A 557 25.52 -2.58 20.52
N ASN A 558 26.05 -2.68 19.31
CA ASN A 558 26.83 -3.86 18.87
C ASN A 558 28.24 -3.76 19.50
N GLY A 559 28.71 -4.85 20.10
CA GLY A 559 30.00 -4.93 20.78
C GLY A 559 29.87 -4.97 22.31
N GLU A 560 30.99 -5.35 22.96
CA GLU A 560 31.01 -5.49 24.42
C GLU A 560 30.99 -4.13 25.12
N THR A 561 30.25 -4.08 26.23
CA THR A 561 30.22 -2.94 27.13
C THR A 561 30.39 -3.43 28.58
N SER A 562 31.06 -2.63 29.40
CA SER A 562 31.22 -2.92 30.82
C SER A 562 29.96 -2.63 31.65
N ASN A 563 28.99 -1.93 31.07
CA ASN A 563 27.78 -1.49 31.76
C ASN A 563 26.77 -2.64 31.89
N ASP A 564 26.11 -2.68 33.06
CA ASP A 564 24.98 -3.56 33.34
C ASP A 564 23.75 -2.72 33.72
N TYR A 565 22.59 -3.34 33.67
CA TYR A 565 21.33 -2.74 34.14
C TYR A 565 20.40 -3.83 34.67
N ALA A 566 19.97 -3.64 35.93
CA ALA A 566 18.95 -4.48 36.55
C ALA A 566 17.58 -3.82 36.38
N SER A 567 16.67 -4.49 35.72
CA SER A 567 15.32 -3.99 35.49
C SER A 567 14.59 -3.69 36.81
N LYS A 568 13.81 -2.62 36.80
CA LYS A 568 12.97 -2.18 37.91
C LYS A 568 11.50 -2.59 37.78
N MET A 569 11.17 -3.39 36.76
CA MET A 569 9.83 -3.96 36.58
C MET A 569 9.52 -4.95 37.69
N LYS A 570 8.31 -4.87 38.28
CA LYS A 570 7.84 -5.73 39.36
C LYS A 570 6.55 -6.44 38.93
N LEU A 571 6.49 -7.76 39.06
CA LEU A 571 5.27 -8.55 38.89
C LEU A 571 4.35 -8.30 40.10
N VAL A 572 3.14 -7.80 39.84
CA VAL A 572 2.13 -7.53 40.88
C VAL A 572 0.96 -8.49 40.85
N LYS A 573 0.69 -9.11 39.70
CA LYS A 573 -0.40 -10.09 39.55
C LYS A 573 -0.04 -11.15 38.52
N ASN A 574 -0.25 -12.41 38.86
CA ASN A 574 -0.15 -13.57 37.94
C ASN A 574 -1.42 -14.41 38.07
N LEU A 575 -2.14 -14.57 36.98
CA LEU A 575 -3.37 -15.35 36.91
C LEU A 575 -3.16 -16.50 35.93
N ASP A 576 -2.88 -17.69 36.44
CA ASP A 576 -2.67 -18.92 35.66
C ASP A 576 -3.98 -19.49 35.10
N GLN A 577 -5.12 -19.00 35.60
CA GLN A 577 -6.45 -19.40 35.12
C GLN A 577 -6.69 -18.94 33.67
N SER A 578 -7.33 -19.80 32.92
CA SER A 578 -7.70 -19.51 31.55
C SER A 578 -9.17 -19.10 31.44
N ILE A 579 -9.44 -18.05 30.69
CA ILE A 579 -10.78 -17.50 30.47
C ILE A 579 -11.17 -17.78 29.02
N VAL A 580 -12.29 -18.53 28.84
CA VAL A 580 -12.87 -18.72 27.51
C VAL A 580 -13.93 -17.65 27.26
N ILE A 581 -13.72 -16.86 26.23
CA ILE A 581 -14.65 -15.82 25.79
C ILE A 581 -15.51 -16.36 24.64
N HIS A 582 -16.82 -16.23 24.81
CA HIS A 582 -17.79 -16.55 23.76
C HIS A 582 -18.78 -15.39 23.59
N ASN A 583 -18.40 -14.41 22.77
CA ASN A 583 -19.17 -13.18 22.58
C ASN A 583 -19.93 -13.19 21.24
N LYS A 584 -21.27 -13.09 21.29
CA LYS A 584 -22.12 -12.89 20.09
C LYS A 584 -21.97 -11.47 19.50
N LYS A 585 -21.68 -10.47 20.33
CA LYS A 585 -21.45 -9.05 19.97
C LYS A 585 -20.21 -8.50 20.69
N LYS A 586 -19.78 -7.30 20.30
CA LYS A 586 -18.71 -6.56 20.99
C LYS A 586 -19.17 -6.23 22.42
N THR A 587 -18.34 -6.53 23.41
CA THR A 587 -18.66 -6.37 24.84
C THR A 587 -17.65 -5.43 25.50
N LYS A 588 -18.13 -4.56 26.37
CA LYS A 588 -17.29 -3.71 27.22
C LYS A 588 -17.41 -4.18 28.65
N LYS A 589 -16.31 -4.17 29.41
CA LYS A 589 -16.24 -4.47 30.84
C LYS A 589 -15.26 -3.49 31.50
N THR A 590 -15.61 -3.05 32.70
CA THR A 590 -14.73 -2.27 33.56
C THR A 590 -14.25 -3.15 34.70
N ILE A 591 -12.96 -3.19 34.96
CA ILE A 591 -12.32 -3.99 36.00
C ILE A 591 -11.58 -3.02 36.93
N PRO A 592 -11.93 -2.91 38.19
CA PRO A 592 -11.22 -2.06 39.16
C PRO A 592 -9.78 -2.57 39.35
N ILE A 593 -8.87 -1.66 39.66
CA ILE A 593 -7.47 -1.97 39.97
C ILE A 593 -7.36 -2.18 41.48
N ASP A 594 -6.82 -3.33 41.88
CA ASP A 594 -6.66 -3.78 43.26
C ASP A 594 -5.18 -3.66 43.77
N PHE A 595 -4.37 -2.88 43.09
CA PHE A 595 -3.00 -2.58 43.43
C PHE A 595 -2.69 -1.09 43.22
N ASP A 596 -1.59 -0.60 43.80
CA ASP A 596 -1.17 0.78 43.59
C ASP A 596 -0.63 0.99 42.17
N ALA A 597 -1.36 1.78 41.39
CA ALA A 597 -1.01 2.20 40.03
C ALA A 597 -0.67 3.70 39.92
N THR A 598 -0.55 4.40 41.08
CA THR A 598 -0.30 5.83 41.14
C THR A 598 1.10 6.14 40.62
N GLN A 599 1.24 6.99 39.62
CA GLN A 599 2.52 7.34 38.96
C GLN A 599 3.35 6.12 38.56
N LYS A 600 2.68 5.04 38.16
CA LYS A 600 3.31 3.80 37.67
C LYS A 600 2.95 3.52 36.22
N MET A 601 3.91 3.02 35.49
CA MET A 601 3.65 2.31 34.25
C MET A 601 3.08 0.93 34.60
N VAL A 602 1.95 0.59 34.01
CA VAL A 602 1.32 -0.72 34.18
C VAL A 602 1.44 -1.50 32.87
N CYS A 603 2.14 -2.61 32.93
CA CYS A 603 2.29 -3.53 31.80
C CYS A 603 1.40 -4.75 32.01
N ILE A 604 0.62 -5.10 30.98
CA ILE A 604 -0.26 -6.27 31.00
C ILE A 604 0.09 -7.14 29.81
N ASP A 605 0.25 -8.43 30.03
CA ASP A 605 0.38 -9.39 28.95
C ASP A 605 -0.46 -10.64 29.18
N PHE A 606 -0.85 -11.29 28.09
CA PHE A 606 -1.56 -12.56 28.12
C PHE A 606 -1.55 -13.24 26.74
N ASP A 607 -1.74 -14.55 26.74
CA ASP A 607 -1.84 -15.34 25.53
C ASP A 607 -3.28 -15.38 24.99
N VAL A 608 -3.42 -15.37 23.67
CA VAL A 608 -4.71 -15.45 22.98
C VAL A 608 -4.73 -16.61 21.98
N LYS A 609 -5.62 -17.58 22.21
CA LYS A 609 -5.90 -18.69 21.29
C LYS A 609 -7.24 -18.48 20.62
N ASN A 610 -7.25 -18.31 19.30
CA ASN A 610 -8.46 -18.10 18.51
C ASN A 610 -9.03 -19.45 18.03
N TYR A 611 -10.29 -19.72 18.35
CA TYR A 611 -10.98 -20.94 17.91
C TYR A 611 -11.86 -20.74 16.66
N THR A 612 -11.93 -19.52 16.14
CA THR A 612 -12.77 -19.18 14.98
C THR A 612 -11.94 -18.60 13.85
N ASN A 613 -12.44 -18.64 12.63
CA ASN A 613 -11.84 -17.92 11.51
C ASN A 613 -12.26 -16.43 11.49
N LYS A 614 -12.31 -15.79 12.66
CA LYS A 614 -12.59 -14.35 12.80
C LYS A 614 -11.42 -13.66 13.46
N LYS A 615 -11.25 -12.38 13.14
CA LYS A 615 -10.25 -11.52 13.80
C LYS A 615 -10.63 -11.39 15.29
N VAL A 616 -9.67 -11.60 16.20
CA VAL A 616 -9.80 -11.27 17.61
C VAL A 616 -9.22 -9.89 17.85
N SER A 617 -9.94 -9.06 18.60
CA SER A 617 -9.47 -7.73 18.98
C SER A 617 -9.85 -7.46 20.43
N ILE A 618 -8.87 -7.08 21.24
CA ILE A 618 -9.03 -6.68 22.62
C ILE A 618 -8.43 -5.29 22.79
N SER A 619 -9.18 -4.41 23.44
CA SER A 619 -8.71 -3.07 23.79
C SER A 619 -8.75 -2.91 25.29
N ILE A 620 -7.69 -2.35 25.88
CA ILE A 620 -7.59 -1.96 27.30
C ILE A 620 -7.29 -0.47 27.33
N ASN A 621 -8.14 0.33 27.96
CA ASN A 621 -8.03 1.78 28.08
C ASN A 621 -7.71 2.50 26.75
N GLY A 622 -8.35 2.07 25.66
CA GLY A 622 -8.15 2.63 24.32
C GLY A 622 -7.08 1.91 23.48
N MET A 623 -6.03 1.35 24.10
CA MET A 623 -5.01 0.58 23.38
C MET A 623 -5.56 -0.74 22.86
N LYS A 624 -5.33 -1.02 21.57
CA LYS A 624 -5.97 -2.12 20.87
C LYS A 624 -4.98 -3.10 20.25
N ASN A 625 -4.91 -4.32 20.77
CA ASN A 625 -4.25 -5.44 20.12
C ASN A 625 -5.20 -6.23 19.23
N THR A 626 -4.66 -6.84 18.18
CA THR A 626 -5.42 -7.73 17.30
C THR A 626 -4.63 -8.98 16.96
N LEU A 627 -5.34 -10.11 16.86
CA LEU A 627 -4.89 -11.33 16.22
C LEU A 627 -5.67 -11.50 14.93
N SER A 628 -4.99 -11.62 13.81
CA SER A 628 -5.61 -11.84 12.51
C SER A 628 -6.40 -13.15 12.46
N LYS A 629 -7.37 -13.25 11.56
CA LYS A 629 -8.08 -14.51 11.30
C LYS A 629 -7.13 -15.60 10.79
N LYS A 630 -7.46 -16.88 11.01
CA LYS A 630 -6.64 -18.05 10.66
C LYS A 630 -6.17 -18.03 9.20
N HIS A 631 -7.07 -17.73 8.28
CA HIS A 631 -6.79 -17.62 6.84
C HIS A 631 -6.73 -16.15 6.40
N SER A 632 -5.99 -15.31 7.14
CA SER A 632 -5.71 -13.94 6.72
C SER A 632 -4.70 -13.94 5.59
N VAL A 633 -4.93 -13.07 4.62
CA VAL A 633 -3.96 -12.81 3.55
C VAL A 633 -2.65 -12.23 4.12
N TYR A 634 -2.76 -11.46 5.21
CA TYR A 634 -1.66 -10.89 5.96
C TYR A 634 -1.80 -11.27 7.43
N PRO A 635 -1.32 -12.45 7.84
CA PRO A 635 -1.36 -12.83 9.25
C PRO A 635 -0.34 -11.99 10.03
N ASN A 636 -0.75 -11.45 11.18
CA ASN A 636 0.17 -10.74 12.07
C ASN A 636 0.85 -11.65 13.11
N GLY A 637 0.40 -12.89 13.25
CA GLY A 637 0.95 -13.85 14.22
C GLY A 637 0.84 -13.44 15.69
N ASN A 638 0.11 -12.37 16.00
CA ASN A 638 0.04 -11.78 17.34
C ASN A 638 -0.81 -12.64 18.30
N LYS A 639 -0.22 -13.70 18.82
CA LYS A 639 -0.86 -14.62 19.80
C LYS A 639 -0.63 -14.19 21.23
N HIS A 640 0.29 -13.29 21.49
CA HIS A 640 0.62 -12.76 22.81
C HIS A 640 0.31 -11.25 22.83
N PHE A 641 -0.72 -10.86 23.55
CA PHE A 641 -1.16 -9.48 23.64
C PHE A 641 -0.45 -8.75 24.77
N THR A 642 0.05 -7.55 24.47
CA THR A 642 0.79 -6.73 25.43
C THR A 642 0.21 -5.32 25.45
N TYR A 643 0.12 -4.73 26.64
CA TYR A 643 -0.37 -3.37 26.85
C TYR A 643 0.57 -2.64 27.81
N ILE A 644 0.87 -1.39 27.51
CA ILE A 644 1.71 -0.51 28.32
C ILE A 644 0.88 0.74 28.60
N LEU A 645 0.37 0.85 29.82
CA LEU A 645 -0.49 1.93 30.26
C LEU A 645 0.32 2.92 31.10
N SER A 646 0.34 4.18 30.69
CA SER A 646 1.09 5.27 31.34
C SER A 646 0.21 6.52 31.47
N LYS A 647 -0.99 6.37 32.01
CA LYS A 647 -1.90 7.47 32.29
C LYS A 647 -1.52 8.16 33.61
N LYS A 648 -1.79 9.49 33.77
CA LYS A 648 -1.59 10.23 35.01
C LYS A 648 -2.35 9.62 36.18
N THR A 649 -3.57 9.17 35.91
CA THR A 649 -4.41 8.48 36.87
C THR A 649 -5.01 7.22 36.20
N LEU A 650 -4.76 6.07 36.79
CA LEU A 650 -5.27 4.80 36.34
C LEU A 650 -5.99 4.11 37.51
N LYS A 651 -7.32 4.15 37.52
CA LYS A 651 -8.17 3.58 38.60
C LYS A 651 -8.83 2.26 38.20
N GLN A 652 -8.96 2.00 36.90
CA GLN A 652 -9.69 0.86 36.37
C GLN A 652 -9.18 0.49 34.98
N PHE A 653 -9.41 -0.74 34.56
CA PHE A 653 -9.21 -1.21 33.21
C PHE A 653 -10.54 -1.23 32.45
N ASP A 654 -10.67 -0.38 31.44
CA ASP A 654 -11.80 -0.39 30.52
C ASP A 654 -11.50 -1.36 29.36
N VAL A 655 -12.01 -2.57 29.48
CA VAL A 655 -11.72 -3.67 28.56
C VAL A 655 -12.82 -3.77 27.51
N THR A 656 -12.44 -3.78 26.23
CA THR A 656 -13.37 -4.06 25.13
C THR A 656 -12.96 -5.34 24.42
N LEU A 657 -13.87 -6.31 24.41
CA LEU A 657 -13.70 -7.63 23.82
C LEU A 657 -14.46 -7.73 22.50
N SER A 658 -13.83 -8.26 21.45
CA SER A 658 -14.47 -8.47 20.16
C SER A 658 -15.46 -9.65 20.19
N LYS A 659 -16.37 -9.67 19.20
CA LYS A 659 -17.18 -10.87 18.89
C LYS A 659 -16.27 -12.04 18.49
N GLY A 660 -16.58 -13.25 18.98
CA GLY A 660 -15.85 -14.47 18.62
C GLY A 660 -15.78 -15.49 19.76
N LYS A 661 -15.15 -16.64 19.51
CA LYS A 661 -14.80 -17.65 20.50
C LYS A 661 -13.28 -17.75 20.57
N TYR A 662 -12.70 -17.38 21.70
CA TYR A 662 -11.25 -17.40 21.92
C TYR A 662 -10.94 -17.58 23.41
N LYS A 663 -9.73 -18.08 23.70
CA LYS A 663 -9.22 -18.30 25.05
C LYS A 663 -8.16 -17.25 25.37
N ILE A 664 -8.22 -16.71 26.57
CA ILE A 664 -7.17 -15.87 27.18
C ILE A 664 -6.55 -16.70 28.30
N SER A 665 -5.22 -16.72 28.41
CA SER A 665 -4.49 -17.45 29.45
C SER A 665 -3.19 -16.74 29.82
N ASN A 666 -2.58 -17.12 30.95
CA ASN A 666 -1.29 -16.58 31.42
C ASN A 666 -1.33 -15.06 31.56
N ILE A 667 -2.33 -14.53 32.28
CA ILE A 667 -2.49 -13.08 32.46
C ILE A 667 -1.51 -12.63 33.53
N ARG A 668 -0.61 -11.72 33.16
CA ARG A 668 0.38 -11.15 34.06
C ARG A 668 0.28 -9.62 34.02
N VAL A 669 0.44 -9.03 35.20
CA VAL A 669 0.44 -7.57 35.38
C VAL A 669 1.72 -7.17 36.10
N TYR A 670 2.39 -6.22 35.54
CA TYR A 670 3.63 -5.69 36.08
C TYR A 670 3.51 -4.16 36.28
N THR A 671 4.28 -3.64 37.22
CA THR A 671 4.38 -2.20 37.46
C THR A 671 5.82 -1.75 37.49
N CYS A 672 6.04 -0.47 37.12
CA CYS A 672 7.31 0.22 37.28
C CYS A 672 7.04 1.69 37.60
N ASP A 673 7.77 2.25 38.54
CA ASP A 673 7.64 3.67 38.86
C ASP A 673 8.02 4.55 37.67
N MET A 674 7.21 5.54 37.34
CA MET A 674 7.46 6.43 36.20
C MET A 674 8.76 7.23 36.32
N GLY A 675 9.26 7.45 37.56
CA GLY A 675 10.56 8.08 37.79
C GLY A 675 11.76 7.32 37.20
N VAL A 676 11.61 5.99 36.97
CA VAL A 676 12.62 5.18 36.31
C VAL A 676 12.82 5.62 34.83
N PHE A 677 11.81 6.25 34.24
CA PHE A 677 11.85 6.74 32.87
C PHE A 677 12.20 8.23 32.75
N ASP A 678 13.05 8.73 33.65
CA ASP A 678 13.62 10.11 33.64
C ASP A 678 15.12 10.08 33.29
N ARG A 679 15.48 9.36 32.22
CA ARG A 679 16.86 9.27 31.73
C ARG A 679 17.32 10.60 31.16
N LYS A 680 18.47 11.11 31.66
CA LYS A 680 19.13 12.30 31.13
C LYS A 680 20.15 11.92 30.05
N VAL A 681 20.14 12.65 28.96
CA VAL A 681 21.07 12.47 27.82
C VAL A 681 21.73 13.82 27.48
N THR A 682 22.91 13.78 26.85
CA THR A 682 23.57 14.99 26.38
C THR A 682 22.88 15.51 25.14
N LYS A 683 22.21 16.66 25.27
CA LYS A 683 21.50 17.32 24.16
C LYS A 683 22.49 17.97 23.19
N ILE A 684 22.19 17.93 21.90
CA ILE A 684 22.97 18.57 20.85
C ILE A 684 22.30 19.90 20.50
N LYS A 685 23.07 20.96 20.42
CA LYS A 685 22.59 22.26 19.96
C LYS A 685 22.46 22.21 18.45
N SER A 686 21.23 22.19 17.94
CA SER A 686 20.90 22.17 16.52
C SER A 686 21.41 23.43 15.81
N LEU A 687 21.92 23.29 14.60
CA LEU A 687 22.36 24.35 13.68
C LEU A 687 21.49 24.32 12.41
N LYS A 688 21.37 25.47 11.75
CA LYS A 688 20.68 25.53 10.46
C LYS A 688 21.43 24.69 9.41
N THR A 689 20.72 23.91 8.59
CA THR A 689 21.31 22.98 7.64
C THR A 689 20.32 22.60 6.55
N ASP A 690 20.84 22.23 5.37
CA ASP A 690 20.10 21.54 4.32
C ASP A 690 20.24 20.01 4.41
N SER A 691 21.00 19.52 5.40
CA SER A 691 21.12 18.09 5.74
C SER A 691 19.96 17.67 6.66
N ILE A 692 19.75 16.36 6.86
CA ILE A 692 18.76 15.84 7.79
C ILE A 692 18.98 16.42 9.21
N PHE A 693 20.25 16.53 9.63
CA PHE A 693 20.60 17.11 10.92
C PHE A 693 22.02 17.70 10.90
N LYS A 694 22.20 18.85 11.54
CA LYS A 694 23.51 19.42 11.89
C LYS A 694 23.44 19.99 13.30
N GLY A 695 24.49 19.76 14.09
CA GLY A 695 24.51 20.27 15.47
C GLY A 695 25.90 20.26 16.09
N LYS A 696 26.03 21.00 17.22
CA LYS A 696 27.26 21.07 18.00
C LYS A 696 27.01 20.46 19.38
N VAL A 697 27.95 19.65 19.87
CA VAL A 697 27.91 19.02 21.19
C VAL A 697 29.30 18.98 21.81
N THR A 698 29.38 19.07 23.13
CA THR A 698 30.58 18.77 23.90
C THR A 698 30.31 17.59 24.81
N THR A 699 31.16 16.58 24.76
CA THR A 699 31.03 15.33 25.51
C THR A 699 32.14 15.23 26.52
N SER A 700 31.81 14.86 27.76
CA SER A 700 32.77 14.68 28.85
C SER A 700 33.42 13.29 28.83
N LYS A 701 32.79 12.34 28.22
CA LYS A 701 33.21 10.92 28.09
C LYS A 701 33.02 10.42 26.66
N GLU A 702 33.70 9.34 26.33
CA GLU A 702 33.42 8.56 25.15
C GLU A 702 32.03 7.91 25.26
N GLY A 703 31.33 7.74 24.14
CA GLY A 703 30.00 7.18 24.10
C GLY A 703 29.47 6.97 22.69
N TYR A 704 28.17 7.10 22.54
CA TYR A 704 27.48 6.93 21.25
C TYR A 704 26.62 8.15 20.91
N LEU A 705 26.70 8.56 19.65
CA LEU A 705 25.68 9.36 19.01
C LEU A 705 24.51 8.43 18.72
N VAL A 706 23.32 8.80 19.18
CA VAL A 706 22.10 8.04 19.06
C VAL A 706 21.06 8.89 18.36
N THR A 707 20.36 8.31 17.42
CA THR A 707 19.24 8.98 16.75
C THR A 707 17.95 8.19 16.91
N SER A 708 16.82 8.81 16.60
CA SER A 708 15.53 8.15 16.40
C SER A 708 15.15 8.02 14.92
N TYR A 709 16.14 8.13 14.02
CA TYR A 709 15.95 7.83 12.59
C TYR A 709 16.09 6.32 12.36
N PRO A 710 15.08 5.64 11.75
CA PRO A 710 15.20 4.24 11.42
C PRO A 710 16.42 3.97 10.52
N TYR A 711 17.19 2.93 10.85
CA TYR A 711 18.38 2.60 10.09
C TYR A 711 18.03 2.08 8.71
N GLU A 712 18.65 2.69 7.70
CA GLU A 712 18.70 2.22 6.31
C GLU A 712 20.10 2.47 5.73
N LYS A 713 20.49 1.69 4.75
CA LYS A 713 21.68 2.02 3.96
C LYS A 713 21.44 3.35 3.22
N GLY A 714 22.45 4.21 3.21
CA GLY A 714 22.37 5.56 2.65
C GLY A 714 22.55 6.67 3.68
N TYR A 715 22.48 6.34 4.97
CA TYR A 715 22.89 7.30 6.00
C TYR A 715 24.40 7.51 6.04
N GLU A 716 24.81 8.75 6.17
CA GLU A 716 26.18 9.16 6.37
C GLU A 716 26.25 10.10 7.60
N ILE A 717 27.17 9.80 8.50
CA ILE A 717 27.44 10.63 9.69
C ILE A 717 28.85 11.21 9.57
N TYR A 718 28.96 12.51 9.74
CA TYR A 718 30.23 13.22 9.77
C TYR A 718 30.41 13.84 11.15
N ILE A 719 31.57 13.63 11.77
CA ILE A 719 32.00 14.29 13.00
C ILE A 719 33.22 15.13 12.66
N ASN A 720 33.11 16.47 12.87
CA ASN A 720 34.14 17.44 12.49
C ASN A 720 34.60 17.28 11.02
N GLY A 721 33.68 17.03 10.12
CA GLY A 721 33.93 16.82 8.68
C GLY A 721 34.46 15.43 8.30
N LYS A 722 34.79 14.57 9.26
CA LYS A 722 35.26 13.18 8.99
C LYS A 722 34.13 12.21 9.01
N LYS A 723 33.97 11.42 7.95
CA LYS A 723 32.96 10.35 7.84
C LYS A 723 33.20 9.27 8.90
N GLN A 724 32.12 8.88 9.59
CA GLN A 724 32.12 7.85 10.62
C GLN A 724 31.49 6.55 10.13
N ASN A 725 31.84 5.43 10.76
CA ASN A 725 31.12 4.18 10.57
C ASN A 725 29.73 4.30 11.20
N VAL A 726 28.69 4.09 10.39
CA VAL A 726 27.29 4.12 10.85
C VAL A 726 26.91 2.77 11.43
N GLU A 727 26.45 2.74 12.67
CA GLU A 727 26.06 1.54 13.39
C GLU A 727 24.56 1.55 13.68
N ILE A 728 24.00 0.36 13.92
CA ILE A 728 22.63 0.21 14.40
C ILE A 728 22.65 0.32 15.92
N VAL A 729 21.89 1.28 16.47
CA VAL A 729 21.68 1.42 17.91
C VAL A 729 20.22 1.10 18.25
N ASN A 730 19.97 0.66 19.49
CA ASN A 730 18.64 0.25 19.97
C ASN A 730 17.95 -0.73 19.00
N LYS A 731 18.72 -1.57 18.31
CA LYS A 731 18.25 -2.59 17.35
C LYS A 731 17.58 -2.04 16.07
N ALA A 732 17.45 -0.71 15.92
CA ALA A 732 16.63 -0.16 14.82
C ALA A 732 17.09 1.19 14.27
N PHE A 733 17.94 1.93 15.00
CA PHE A 733 18.20 3.33 14.68
C PHE A 733 19.64 3.60 14.27
N VAL A 734 19.83 4.70 13.60
CA VAL A 734 21.15 5.20 13.17
C VAL A 734 21.93 5.73 14.37
N GLY A 735 23.20 5.32 14.48
CA GLY A 735 24.14 5.83 15.47
C GLY A 735 25.58 5.64 15.06
N CYS A 736 26.51 6.14 15.86
CA CYS A 736 27.94 5.87 15.75
C CYS A 736 28.66 6.15 17.07
N LYS A 737 29.88 5.64 17.20
CA LYS A 737 30.76 5.99 18.33
C LYS A 737 31.19 7.46 18.27
N ILE A 738 31.31 8.09 19.44
CA ILE A 738 31.78 9.47 19.57
C ILE A 738 32.79 9.57 20.72
N LYS A 739 33.94 10.21 20.47
CA LYS A 739 35.00 10.42 21.45
C LYS A 739 34.65 11.56 22.37
N LYS A 740 35.34 11.67 23.52
CA LYS A 740 35.32 12.85 24.38
C LYS A 740 35.79 14.10 23.61
N GLY A 741 35.14 15.24 23.81
CA GLY A 741 35.53 16.49 23.19
C GLY A 741 34.36 17.31 22.63
N SER A 742 34.70 18.37 21.92
CA SER A 742 33.72 19.22 21.22
C SER A 742 33.60 18.81 19.75
N HIS A 743 32.39 18.59 19.29
CA HIS A 743 32.11 18.03 17.97
C HIS A 743 31.03 18.80 17.24
N ILE A 744 31.23 18.92 15.91
CA ILE A 744 30.21 19.31 14.98
C ILE A 744 29.75 18.02 14.26
N ILE A 745 28.47 17.71 14.37
CA ILE A 745 27.87 16.50 13.81
C ILE A 745 27.01 16.90 12.62
N THR A 746 27.14 16.19 11.50
CA THR A 746 26.26 16.31 10.33
C THR A 746 25.74 14.93 9.96
N ILE A 747 24.44 14.80 9.75
CA ILE A 747 23.77 13.56 9.30
C ILE A 747 23.12 13.84 7.96
N GLN A 748 23.44 13.01 6.98
CA GLN A 748 22.89 13.05 5.62
C GLN A 748 22.28 11.70 5.27
N PHE A 749 21.35 11.72 4.31
CA PHE A 749 20.80 10.51 3.74
C PHE A 749 20.75 10.63 2.22
N HIS A 750 21.26 9.63 1.54
CA HIS A 750 21.22 9.49 0.09
C HIS A 750 20.53 8.18 -0.27
N ALA A 751 19.43 8.27 -1.01
CA ALA A 751 18.69 7.09 -1.40
C ALA A 751 19.57 6.18 -2.29
N PRO A 752 19.83 4.93 -1.86
CA PRO A 752 20.71 4.03 -2.59
C PRO A 752 20.24 3.83 -4.04
N PHE A 753 21.20 3.81 -4.97
CA PHE A 753 20.98 3.63 -6.40
C PHE A 753 20.19 4.74 -7.12
N LYS A 754 19.76 5.81 -6.47
CA LYS A 754 19.02 6.92 -7.12
C LYS A 754 19.85 7.57 -8.25
N ASN A 755 21.09 7.96 -7.96
CA ASN A 755 21.95 8.62 -8.96
C ASN A 755 22.33 7.68 -10.12
N ILE A 756 22.59 6.40 -9.82
CA ILE A 756 22.84 5.37 -10.85
C ILE A 756 21.59 5.20 -11.70
N GLY A 757 20.41 5.12 -11.07
CA GLY A 757 19.12 5.05 -11.76
C GLY A 757 18.88 6.27 -12.67
N LEU A 758 19.23 7.47 -12.22
CA LEU A 758 19.13 8.69 -13.01
C LEU A 758 20.04 8.64 -14.25
N CYS A 759 21.31 8.25 -14.09
CA CYS A 759 22.25 8.14 -15.21
C CYS A 759 21.77 7.12 -16.25
N ILE A 760 21.31 5.94 -15.82
CA ILE A 760 20.79 4.91 -16.73
C ILE A 760 19.52 5.41 -17.43
N SER A 761 18.61 6.08 -16.71
CA SER A 761 17.39 6.65 -17.32
C SER A 761 17.72 7.69 -18.39
N MET A 762 18.65 8.62 -18.13
CA MET A 762 19.07 9.63 -19.11
C MET A 762 19.68 8.99 -20.35
N LEU A 763 20.59 8.03 -20.19
CA LEU A 763 21.19 7.30 -21.30
C LEU A 763 20.14 6.55 -22.12
N SER A 764 19.21 5.88 -21.44
CA SER A 764 18.12 5.13 -22.09
C SER A 764 17.14 6.04 -22.84
N ILE A 765 16.90 7.26 -22.34
CA ILE A 765 16.08 8.27 -23.04
C ILE A 765 16.79 8.71 -24.33
N MET A 766 18.09 8.95 -24.30
CA MET A 766 18.85 9.34 -25.50
C MET A 766 18.86 8.19 -26.52
N ILE A 767 19.18 6.97 -26.10
CA ILE A 767 19.18 5.79 -26.97
C ILE A 767 17.77 5.54 -27.54
N GLY A 768 16.76 5.58 -26.70
CA GLY A 768 15.37 5.36 -27.09
C GLY A 768 14.85 6.44 -28.06
N GLY A 769 15.16 7.69 -27.80
CA GLY A 769 14.82 8.80 -28.71
C GLY A 769 15.44 8.62 -30.10
N PHE A 770 16.75 8.30 -30.13
CA PHE A 770 17.46 8.02 -31.40
C PHE A 770 16.86 6.78 -32.11
N TRP A 771 16.58 5.70 -31.37
CA TRP A 771 16.03 4.48 -31.92
C TRP A 771 14.61 4.66 -32.47
N ILE A 772 13.74 5.39 -31.77
CA ILE A 772 12.39 5.74 -32.22
C ILE A 772 12.48 6.60 -33.48
N TRP A 773 13.34 7.62 -33.50
CA TRP A 773 13.52 8.51 -34.66
C TRP A 773 13.99 7.72 -35.89
N LYS A 774 15.00 6.85 -35.76
CA LYS A 774 15.51 6.01 -36.84
C LYS A 774 14.42 5.09 -37.42
N ASN A 775 13.67 4.42 -36.57
CA ASN A 775 12.62 3.47 -37.03
C ASN A 775 11.36 4.18 -37.53
N SER A 776 11.11 5.42 -37.11
CA SER A 776 9.98 6.20 -37.64
C SER A 776 10.25 6.78 -39.04
N LYS A 777 11.51 6.89 -39.47
CA LYS A 777 11.87 7.29 -40.84
C LYS A 777 11.75 6.15 -41.87
N ASN A 778 11.76 4.91 -41.38
CA ASN A 778 11.71 3.72 -42.23
C ASN A 778 10.26 3.19 -42.41
N LEU A 779 9.25 3.90 -41.90
CA LEU A 779 7.82 3.68 -42.04
C LEU A 779 7.17 4.78 -42.85
#